data_b9d902607524ce2963c79b41388ec01c
#
_entry.id   b9d902607524ce2963c79b41388ec01c
#
_cell.length_a   1.000
_cell.length_b   1.000
_cell.length_c   1.000
_cell.angle_alpha   90.00
_cell.angle_beta   90.00
_cell.angle_gamma   90.00
#
_symmetry.space_group_name_H-M   'P 1'
#
loop_
_entity.id
_entity.type
_entity.pdbx_description
1 polymer ?
#
loop_
_entity_poly.entity_id
_entity_poly.type
_entity_poly.pdbx_seq_one_letter_code
_entity_poly.pdbx_strand_id
1 'polypeptide(L)'
;MGEVYRARDERLKRDVAIKVLPASFSAETDRLRRFEQEAQAAGSLNHPNITAVYDVGTHEGAPYLVQELLEGETLSSALAGSRFAPRRAIDYALQIAHGLAAAHEKGIVHRDLKPENLFVTKGGRVKILDFGLAKLTHAEERSGQQTNLPTAAGTEPGVVMGTLGYMAPEQVKGTPADARSDIFAFGAILYEMLSGRRAFSADSAAETMSAILREDPPALSATNQQVPPGLDRIIRHCLEKSPDRRFHSAHDLALALEALPDSAVGLPAPAAPSASSRRTLLLTAAAALLLLLGAAIGTLLSKRALTPPSALRLSVLPPEEVSLSNIGREAAPFLSPDGKQIAFLASDARGGGSLWIRSLADARPRRLEAGEIGGSICWSPDSRYLAFAGRGESSTLKTISASGGPPSTVASLADHLGGACSWSRTGEILLSVSGHLLLFRQAGSALAPLTPADGASADALRLYPEFLPDGRHFLYYLPWGAAEKNCIYVASLDGGKAKRLLSTVDSQAVYAEPGQLLFLRVTTLFSQPFDAKRQELSGEPTPVAEGLAPAGLALRGSFSAAGPSLLAYLAAQPALTQLAWFDRQGRPLGTVAVPEGSQSPEISPDGKRVLVELRDASGSRDLWMANLARGTASRFTFDPADDSDPVWSPDGLRVVFQSSRGGKSALYVKSSESEGPEEKFADWPEGRIAFPSSWSRDGRFLLFNSGGLWSLPLTGDRRPTMFTAASVSGAGQFSPDGRWVAYQSDESGQFQIYVRAFPSGGKWQVSTDGGFKPRWRQDGRELYYISPDRKLMVVSIEPGTEFRASSPRELFQTRIAGPLVWGIRFNYAVEPPDGKRFLIVTDTGQARPASFTVVTNWQQNLKR
;
A
#
# COMPACT_ATOMS: atom_id res chain seq x y z
N MET A 1 25.00 29.22 -15.91
CA MET A 1 24.77 28.76 -14.52
C MET A 1 24.47 30.00 -13.70
N GLY A 2 23.55 29.90 -12.69
CA GLY A 2 23.23 31.02 -11.80
C GLY A 2 24.38 31.33 -10.82
N GLU A 3 24.35 32.51 -10.23
CA GLU A 3 25.25 32.90 -9.15
C GLU A 3 24.73 32.40 -7.80
N VAL A 4 25.65 32.03 -6.89
CA VAL A 4 25.27 31.54 -5.55
C VAL A 4 25.85 32.48 -4.50
N TYR A 5 24.97 33.00 -3.66
CA TYR A 5 25.32 33.94 -2.60
C TYR A 5 25.13 33.28 -1.22
N ARG A 6 26.04 33.58 -0.30
CA ARG A 6 25.82 33.30 1.13
C ARG A 6 24.97 34.42 1.70
N ALA A 7 23.89 34.11 2.37
CA ALA A 7 23.00 35.07 3.03
C ALA A 7 22.61 34.59 4.42
N ARG A 8 22.05 35.50 5.21
CA ARG A 8 21.47 35.15 6.53
C ARG A 8 19.97 35.37 6.51
N ASP A 9 19.25 34.31 6.86
CA ASP A 9 17.81 34.37 7.12
C ASP A 9 17.61 35.06 8.48
N GLU A 10 17.26 36.34 8.47
CA GLU A 10 17.06 37.12 9.68
C GLU A 10 15.86 36.66 10.52
N ARG A 11 14.91 36.02 9.90
CA ARG A 11 13.68 35.52 10.55
C ARG A 11 13.94 34.23 11.31
N LEU A 12 14.65 33.27 10.72
CA LEU A 12 14.98 31.98 11.31
C LEU A 12 16.40 31.94 11.92
N LYS A 13 17.16 33.07 11.85
CA LYS A 13 18.52 33.25 12.41
C LYS A 13 19.53 32.19 11.95
N ARG A 14 19.42 31.75 10.69
CA ARG A 14 20.30 30.75 10.08
C ARG A 14 20.97 31.28 8.81
N ASP A 15 22.15 30.75 8.50
CA ASP A 15 22.84 31.04 7.24
C ASP A 15 22.26 30.14 6.15
N VAL A 16 22.09 30.68 4.94
CA VAL A 16 21.51 30.03 3.77
C VAL A 16 22.34 30.33 2.51
N ALA A 17 22.21 29.49 1.50
CA ALA A 17 22.68 29.74 0.16
C ALA A 17 21.51 30.20 -0.71
N ILE A 18 21.70 31.33 -1.43
CA ILE A 18 20.72 31.84 -2.40
C ILE A 18 21.31 31.67 -3.79
N LYS A 19 20.68 30.82 -4.60
CA LYS A 19 21.04 30.61 -6.00
C LYS A 19 20.15 31.47 -6.88
N VAL A 20 20.73 32.45 -7.56
CA VAL A 20 20.03 33.38 -8.45
C VAL A 20 20.18 32.91 -9.90
N LEU A 21 19.09 32.75 -10.62
CA LEU A 21 19.09 32.38 -12.03
C LEU A 21 19.12 33.65 -12.91
N PRO A 22 19.67 33.57 -14.15
CA PRO A 22 19.66 34.75 -15.05
C PRO A 22 18.25 35.28 -15.31
N ALA A 23 18.10 36.60 -15.41
CA ALA A 23 16.80 37.25 -15.67
C ALA A 23 16.18 36.84 -17.02
N SER A 24 16.94 36.32 -17.98
CA SER A 24 16.42 35.71 -19.21
C SER A 24 15.51 34.52 -18.97
N PHE A 25 15.58 33.87 -17.79
CA PHE A 25 14.68 32.77 -17.41
C PHE A 25 13.24 33.19 -17.13
N SER A 26 13.03 34.45 -16.74
CA SER A 26 11.68 34.99 -16.44
C SER A 26 10.97 35.57 -17.67
N ALA A 27 11.63 35.66 -18.82
CA ALA A 27 11.06 36.22 -20.05
C ALA A 27 9.88 35.37 -20.62
N GLU A 28 9.78 34.11 -20.24
CA GLU A 28 8.70 33.19 -20.62
C GLU A 28 7.93 32.72 -19.38
N THR A 29 6.67 33.11 -19.26
CA THR A 29 5.78 32.78 -18.13
C THR A 29 5.70 31.26 -17.85
N ASP A 30 5.74 30.45 -18.92
CA ASP A 30 5.69 28.97 -18.80
C ASP A 30 6.98 28.38 -18.23
N ARG A 31 8.13 29.02 -18.41
CA ARG A 31 9.41 28.60 -17.82
C ARG A 31 9.46 28.89 -16.33
N LEU A 32 9.01 30.06 -15.94
CA LEU A 32 8.95 30.46 -14.52
C LEU A 32 8.02 29.51 -13.75
N ARG A 33 6.84 29.22 -14.31
CA ARG A 33 5.89 28.27 -13.69
C ARG A 33 6.46 26.86 -13.56
N ARG A 34 7.19 26.36 -14.54
CA ARG A 34 7.87 25.05 -14.46
C ARG A 34 8.97 25.06 -13.42
N PHE A 35 9.77 26.12 -13.36
CA PHE A 35 10.81 26.27 -12.32
C PHE A 35 10.20 26.25 -10.92
N GLU A 36 9.13 26.97 -10.66
CA GLU A 36 8.41 26.97 -9.38
C GLU A 36 7.90 25.56 -9.03
N GLN A 37 7.31 24.85 -10.00
CA GLN A 37 6.85 23.46 -9.79
C GLN A 37 8.00 22.49 -9.48
N GLU A 38 9.11 22.58 -10.20
CA GLU A 38 10.28 21.72 -9.96
C GLU A 38 10.98 22.07 -8.64
N ALA A 39 11.05 23.35 -8.28
CA ALA A 39 11.57 23.78 -6.99
C ALA A 39 10.68 23.36 -5.82
N GLN A 40 9.35 23.42 -5.97
CA GLN A 40 8.39 22.89 -4.98
C GLN A 40 8.52 21.37 -4.83
N ALA A 41 8.68 20.64 -5.93
CA ALA A 41 8.92 19.19 -5.89
C ALA A 41 10.24 18.88 -5.15
N ALA A 42 11.32 19.57 -5.46
CA ALA A 42 12.60 19.44 -4.76
C ALA A 42 12.49 19.84 -3.27
N GLY A 43 11.71 20.87 -2.93
CA GLY A 43 11.41 21.28 -1.55
C GLY A 43 10.65 20.23 -0.72
N SER A 44 9.95 19.31 -1.38
CA SER A 44 9.30 18.19 -0.71
C SER A 44 10.28 17.08 -0.26
N LEU A 45 11.52 17.10 -0.75
CA LEU A 45 12.53 16.12 -0.41
C LEU A 45 13.21 16.47 0.92
N ASN A 46 13.05 15.60 1.92
CA ASN A 46 13.73 15.71 3.20
C ASN A 46 14.56 14.44 3.42
N HIS A 47 15.84 14.48 3.05
CA HIS A 47 16.75 13.34 3.18
C HIS A 47 18.17 13.82 3.53
N PRO A 48 18.93 13.11 4.39
CA PRO A 48 20.26 13.54 4.80
C PRO A 48 21.26 13.69 3.63
N ASN A 49 21.05 13.01 2.52
CA ASN A 49 21.92 13.06 1.34
C ASN A 49 21.34 13.91 0.18
N ILE A 50 20.32 14.72 0.44
CA ILE A 50 19.77 15.69 -0.50
C ILE A 50 19.87 17.08 0.11
N THR A 51 20.20 18.09 -0.68
CA THR A 51 20.22 19.48 -0.22
C THR A 51 18.82 19.97 0.04
N ALA A 52 18.56 20.50 1.23
CA ALA A 52 17.25 21.02 1.59
C ALA A 52 16.98 22.35 0.86
N VAL A 53 15.85 22.45 0.19
CA VAL A 53 15.31 23.69 -0.39
C VAL A 53 14.37 24.32 0.63
N TYR A 54 14.57 25.58 0.96
CA TYR A 54 13.83 26.29 1.99
C TYR A 54 12.78 27.24 1.43
N ASP A 55 13.07 27.88 0.30
CA ASP A 55 12.18 28.85 -0.32
C ASP A 55 12.52 29.05 -1.80
N VAL A 56 11.56 29.57 -2.56
CA VAL A 56 11.70 29.92 -3.98
C VAL A 56 10.96 31.22 -4.24
N GLY A 57 11.52 32.10 -5.03
CA GLY A 57 10.90 33.40 -5.36
C GLY A 57 11.53 34.07 -6.57
N THR A 58 11.08 35.30 -6.83
CA THR A 58 11.61 36.19 -7.86
C THR A 58 11.97 37.54 -7.26
N HIS A 59 13.13 38.09 -7.63
CA HIS A 59 13.59 39.41 -7.24
C HIS A 59 14.09 40.18 -8.48
N GLU A 60 13.53 41.35 -8.73
CA GLU A 60 13.83 42.17 -9.94
C GLU A 60 13.74 41.37 -11.26
N GLY A 61 12.79 40.45 -11.35
CA GLY A 61 12.61 39.61 -12.52
C GLY A 61 13.59 38.42 -12.62
N ALA A 62 14.52 38.24 -11.68
CA ALA A 62 15.39 37.06 -11.60
C ALA A 62 14.85 36.03 -10.62
N PRO A 63 14.61 34.77 -11.04
CA PRO A 63 14.19 33.71 -10.13
C PRO A 63 15.34 33.33 -9.20
N TYR A 64 15.04 33.05 -7.92
CA TYR A 64 16.03 32.59 -6.95
C TYR A 64 15.50 31.38 -6.15
N LEU A 65 16.46 30.59 -5.66
CA LEU A 65 16.22 29.42 -4.80
C LEU A 65 17.02 29.61 -3.50
N VAL A 66 16.34 29.48 -2.36
CA VAL A 66 16.97 29.50 -1.03
C VAL A 66 17.17 28.06 -0.56
N GLN A 67 18.40 27.69 -0.24
CA GLN A 67 18.74 26.33 0.11
C GLN A 67 19.73 26.26 1.29
N GLU A 68 19.94 25.05 1.80
CA GLU A 68 20.92 24.73 2.83
C GLU A 68 22.32 25.23 2.42
N LEU A 69 22.97 25.99 3.31
CA LEU A 69 24.37 26.39 3.12
C LEU A 69 25.28 25.21 3.51
N LEU A 70 25.99 24.68 2.53
CA LEU A 70 26.90 23.56 2.72
C LEU A 70 28.34 24.04 2.87
N GLU A 71 29.10 23.42 3.80
CA GLU A 71 30.55 23.64 3.94
C GLU A 71 31.30 22.37 3.54
N GLY A 72 32.20 22.50 2.55
CA GLY A 72 32.96 21.40 1.97
C GLY A 72 33.39 21.70 0.53
N GLU A 73 33.39 20.70 -0.32
CA GLU A 73 33.75 20.79 -1.72
C GLU A 73 32.86 19.89 -2.61
N THR A 74 32.82 20.17 -3.91
CA THR A 74 32.16 19.30 -4.87
C THR A 74 32.92 17.99 -5.05
N LEU A 75 32.22 16.91 -5.42
CA LEU A 75 32.86 15.63 -5.73
C LEU A 75 33.84 15.79 -6.94
N SER A 76 33.55 16.69 -7.87
CA SER A 76 34.42 17.05 -9.00
C SER A 76 35.75 17.64 -8.50
N SER A 77 35.70 18.53 -7.51
CA SER A 77 36.93 19.09 -6.89
C SER A 77 37.73 18.02 -6.13
N ALA A 78 37.02 17.15 -5.38
CA ALA A 78 37.63 16.06 -4.62
C ALA A 78 38.29 14.99 -5.54
N LEU A 79 37.79 14.84 -6.78
CA LEU A 79 38.30 13.91 -7.79
C LEU A 79 39.48 14.49 -8.62
N ALA A 80 39.71 15.80 -8.54
CA ALA A 80 40.72 16.47 -9.40
C ALA A 80 42.10 15.79 -9.29
N GLY A 81 42.41 14.91 -10.25
CA GLY A 81 43.69 14.24 -10.39
C GLY A 81 43.96 13.05 -9.44
N SER A 82 42.95 12.61 -8.64
CA SER A 82 43.12 11.49 -7.71
C SER A 82 41.97 10.50 -7.76
N ARG A 83 42.25 9.19 -7.57
CA ARG A 83 41.24 8.15 -7.38
C ARG A 83 41.00 7.92 -5.89
N PHE A 84 39.78 7.52 -5.53
CA PHE A 84 39.46 7.15 -4.15
C PHE A 84 39.83 5.67 -3.84
N ALA A 85 40.18 5.42 -2.59
CA ALA A 85 40.25 4.05 -2.08
C ALA A 85 38.86 3.37 -2.20
N PRO A 86 38.79 2.09 -2.56
CA PRO A 86 37.53 1.40 -2.79
C PRO A 86 36.51 1.58 -1.65
N ARG A 87 36.96 1.51 -0.40
CA ARG A 87 36.08 1.68 0.79
C ARG A 87 35.41 3.06 0.83
N ARG A 88 36.18 4.11 0.56
CA ARG A 88 35.66 5.50 0.52
C ARG A 88 34.71 5.71 -0.67
N ALA A 89 35.04 5.10 -1.83
CA ALA A 89 34.15 5.16 -2.99
C ALA A 89 32.81 4.44 -2.75
N ILE A 90 32.82 3.28 -2.07
CA ILE A 90 31.60 2.56 -1.68
C ILE A 90 30.77 3.38 -0.69
N ASP A 91 31.38 3.97 0.33
CA ASP A 91 30.67 4.80 1.33
C ASP A 91 29.98 6.00 0.65
N TYR A 92 30.64 6.70 -0.26
CA TYR A 92 30.03 7.79 -1.01
C TYR A 92 28.95 7.30 -1.99
N ALA A 93 29.19 6.16 -2.64
CA ALA A 93 28.22 5.54 -3.55
C ALA A 93 26.93 5.14 -2.81
N LEU A 94 27.02 4.57 -1.63
CA LEU A 94 25.87 4.24 -0.79
C LEU A 94 25.04 5.48 -0.43
N GLN A 95 25.71 6.57 -0.03
CA GLN A 95 25.05 7.82 0.31
C GLN A 95 24.31 8.42 -0.90
N ILE A 96 24.94 8.38 -2.10
CA ILE A 96 24.31 8.85 -3.35
C ILE A 96 23.11 7.96 -3.70
N ALA A 97 23.25 6.64 -3.64
CA ALA A 97 22.18 5.69 -3.95
C ALA A 97 20.95 5.85 -3.04
N HIS A 98 21.17 6.06 -1.72
CA HIS A 98 20.08 6.35 -0.78
C HIS A 98 19.38 7.67 -1.08
N GLY A 99 20.14 8.72 -1.43
CA GLY A 99 19.55 10.01 -1.84
C GLY A 99 18.72 9.89 -3.13
N LEU A 100 19.23 9.18 -4.14
CA LEU A 100 18.49 8.92 -5.38
C LEU A 100 17.23 8.06 -5.11
N ALA A 101 17.33 7.03 -4.27
CA ALA A 101 16.18 6.19 -3.93
C ALA A 101 15.04 7.02 -3.31
N ALA A 102 15.37 7.90 -2.34
CA ALA A 102 14.40 8.78 -1.70
C ALA A 102 13.72 9.77 -2.66
N ALA A 103 14.44 10.25 -3.69
CA ALA A 103 13.90 11.12 -4.72
C ALA A 103 13.03 10.33 -5.71
N HIS A 104 13.49 9.17 -6.16
CA HIS A 104 12.79 8.30 -7.12
C HIS A 104 11.47 7.75 -6.55
N GLU A 105 11.40 7.45 -5.25
CA GLU A 105 10.17 7.06 -4.56
C GLU A 105 9.07 8.13 -4.65
N LYS A 106 9.46 9.40 -4.72
CA LYS A 106 8.55 10.53 -4.92
C LYS A 106 8.34 10.89 -6.41
N GLY A 107 8.83 10.05 -7.32
CA GLY A 107 8.72 10.28 -8.77
C GLY A 107 9.64 11.38 -9.30
N ILE A 108 10.63 11.83 -8.50
CA ILE A 108 11.57 12.91 -8.88
C ILE A 108 12.85 12.28 -9.41
N VAL A 109 13.15 12.52 -10.68
CA VAL A 109 14.35 12.05 -11.39
C VAL A 109 15.32 13.21 -11.56
N HIS A 110 16.61 12.99 -11.28
CA HIS A 110 17.62 14.05 -11.29
C HIS A 110 17.97 14.53 -12.72
N ARG A 111 18.18 13.60 -13.65
CA ARG A 111 18.44 13.80 -15.09
C ARG A 111 19.75 14.47 -15.50
N ASP A 112 20.45 15.09 -14.58
CA ASP A 112 21.78 15.71 -14.80
C ASP A 112 22.73 15.37 -13.65
N LEU A 113 22.75 14.10 -13.24
CA LEU A 113 23.62 13.62 -12.16
C LEU A 113 25.08 13.58 -12.68
N LYS A 114 25.96 14.33 -11.98
CA LYS A 114 27.41 14.46 -12.31
C LYS A 114 28.18 14.89 -11.07
N PRO A 115 29.52 14.75 -11.04
CA PRO A 115 30.33 15.10 -9.86
C PRO A 115 30.19 16.55 -9.39
N GLU A 116 29.87 17.50 -10.28
CA GLU A 116 29.62 18.90 -9.96
C GLU A 116 28.33 19.09 -9.13
N ASN A 117 27.36 18.19 -9.29
CA ASN A 117 26.08 18.18 -8.57
C ASN A 117 26.09 17.29 -7.32
N LEU A 118 27.27 16.82 -6.91
CA LEU A 118 27.49 16.07 -5.68
C LEU A 118 28.44 16.84 -4.78
N PHE A 119 28.03 17.14 -3.56
CA PHE A 119 28.80 17.93 -2.60
C PHE A 119 29.21 17.09 -1.40
N VAL A 120 30.49 17.09 -1.08
CA VAL A 120 31.06 16.41 0.07
C VAL A 120 31.25 17.40 1.19
N THR A 121 30.51 17.29 2.27
CA THR A 121 30.63 18.17 3.43
C THR A 121 31.89 17.86 4.23
N LYS A 122 32.35 18.82 5.07
CA LYS A 122 33.50 18.63 5.98
C LYS A 122 33.39 17.37 6.88
N GLY A 123 32.16 16.95 7.18
CA GLY A 123 31.88 15.74 7.96
C GLY A 123 31.86 14.45 7.13
N GLY A 124 32.24 14.47 5.84
CA GLY A 124 32.25 13.29 4.96
C GLY A 124 30.87 12.87 4.44
N ARG A 125 29.81 13.66 4.66
CA ARG A 125 28.47 13.37 4.13
C ARG A 125 28.36 13.88 2.69
N VAL A 126 27.80 13.04 1.80
CA VAL A 126 27.48 13.44 0.42
C VAL A 126 26.09 14.03 0.36
N LYS A 127 25.93 15.16 -0.30
CA LYS A 127 24.68 15.86 -0.59
C LYS A 127 24.50 15.95 -2.11
N ILE A 128 23.32 15.54 -2.60
CA ILE A 128 22.92 15.72 -4.00
C ILE A 128 22.32 17.10 -4.15
N LEU A 129 22.82 17.86 -5.12
CA LEU A 129 22.39 19.22 -5.44
C LEU A 129 21.42 19.21 -6.64
N ASP A 130 20.60 20.23 -6.78
CA ASP A 130 19.90 20.64 -8.01
C ASP A 130 19.02 19.56 -8.71
N PHE A 131 18.14 18.88 -7.98
CA PHE A 131 17.14 17.97 -8.57
C PHE A 131 16.19 18.68 -9.55
N GLY A 132 16.05 18.14 -10.76
CA GLY A 132 15.01 18.51 -11.72
C GLY A 132 15.24 19.79 -12.52
N LEU A 133 16.12 20.72 -12.11
CA LEU A 133 16.32 22.03 -12.75
C LEU A 133 16.93 21.96 -14.18
N ALA A 134 17.42 20.78 -14.60
CA ALA A 134 18.08 20.60 -15.90
C ALA A 134 17.15 20.66 -17.12
N LYS A 135 15.84 20.37 -16.94
CA LYS A 135 14.87 20.43 -18.05
C LYS A 135 14.67 21.83 -18.62
N LEU A 136 14.93 22.85 -17.80
CA LEU A 136 14.71 24.24 -18.16
C LEU A 136 15.84 24.82 -19.03
N THR A 137 17.05 24.25 -18.93
CA THR A 137 18.23 24.73 -19.67
C THR A 137 18.35 24.15 -21.07
N HIS A 138 17.78 22.97 -21.36
CA HIS A 138 17.89 22.29 -22.66
C HIS A 138 16.64 22.42 -23.58
N ALA A 139 15.61 23.18 -23.17
CA ALA A 139 14.43 23.41 -24.00
C ALA A 139 14.64 24.42 -25.14
N GLU A 140 15.76 25.15 -25.15
CA GLU A 140 16.03 26.19 -26.14
C GLU A 140 16.41 25.64 -27.53
N GLU A 141 16.87 24.40 -27.63
CA GLU A 141 17.34 23.86 -28.91
C GLU A 141 16.24 23.16 -29.74
N ARG A 142 15.01 23.04 -29.25
CA ARG A 142 13.96 22.20 -29.90
C ARG A 142 12.65 22.91 -30.29
N SER A 143 12.50 24.20 -30.09
CA SER A 143 11.25 24.92 -30.49
C SER A 143 11.31 25.62 -31.85
N GLY A 144 12.30 25.33 -32.66
CA GLY A 144 12.44 25.87 -34.03
C GLY A 144 12.87 24.79 -35.02
N GLN A 145 11.93 24.39 -35.88
CA GLN A 145 12.13 23.64 -37.14
C GLN A 145 12.35 22.11 -37.03
N GLN A 146 11.36 21.40 -37.57
CA GLN A 146 11.54 20.09 -38.21
C GLN A 146 12.64 20.16 -39.28
N THR A 147 13.35 19.03 -39.39
CA THR A 147 14.32 18.63 -40.40
C THR A 147 15.79 19.04 -40.25
N ASN A 148 16.58 17.96 -40.36
CA ASN A 148 18.00 17.86 -40.66
C ASN A 148 19.01 17.78 -39.49
N LEU A 149 19.74 16.66 -39.52
CA LEU A 149 20.98 16.43 -38.78
C LEU A 149 21.92 17.68 -38.84
N PRO A 150 22.52 18.08 -37.73
CA PRO A 150 23.54 19.12 -37.80
C PRO A 150 24.84 18.52 -38.34
N THR A 151 25.14 18.81 -39.59
CA THR A 151 26.49 18.77 -40.13
C THR A 151 27.29 19.93 -39.54
N ALA A 152 28.54 19.60 -39.18
CA ALA A 152 29.51 20.48 -38.58
C ALA A 152 29.56 21.90 -39.17
N ALA A 153 29.42 22.95 -38.33
CA ALA A 153 30.22 24.20 -38.36
C ALA A 153 29.80 25.13 -37.19
N GLY A 154 30.76 25.52 -36.37
CA GLY A 154 30.70 26.73 -35.52
C GLY A 154 30.40 26.48 -34.03
N THR A 155 31.27 25.78 -33.32
CA THR A 155 31.33 25.82 -31.84
C THR A 155 32.36 26.88 -31.42
N GLU A 156 31.92 27.93 -30.73
CA GLU A 156 32.85 28.81 -30.00
C GLU A 156 33.64 28.00 -28.96
N PRO A 157 34.98 28.27 -28.79
CA PRO A 157 35.77 27.55 -27.82
C PRO A 157 35.43 28.02 -26.39
N GLY A 158 34.76 27.18 -25.61
CA GLY A 158 34.54 27.46 -24.21
C GLY A 158 33.26 26.86 -23.55
N VAL A 159 32.32 26.27 -24.28
CA VAL A 159 31.07 25.75 -23.72
C VAL A 159 31.06 24.22 -23.71
N VAL A 160 31.30 23.67 -22.52
CA VAL A 160 30.74 22.40 -21.98
C VAL A 160 31.12 21.11 -22.67
N MET A 161 32.44 20.83 -22.79
CA MET A 161 32.93 19.48 -23.14
C MET A 161 32.81 18.46 -21.95
N GLY A 162 32.53 18.96 -20.74
CA GLY A 162 32.58 18.20 -19.48
C GLY A 162 31.32 17.33 -19.13
N THR A 163 30.12 17.73 -19.54
CA THR A 163 28.85 17.15 -19.04
C THR A 163 28.43 15.90 -19.78
N LEU A 164 28.86 15.70 -21.03
CA LEU A 164 28.39 14.61 -21.90
C LEU A 164 28.72 13.20 -21.38
N GLY A 165 29.85 13.02 -20.71
CA GLY A 165 30.35 11.71 -20.29
C GLY A 165 29.52 10.97 -19.24
N TYR A 166 28.50 11.61 -18.64
CA TYR A 166 27.58 11.02 -17.64
C TYR A 166 26.17 10.80 -18.18
N MET A 167 25.86 11.26 -19.39
CA MET A 167 24.55 11.08 -20.01
C MET A 167 24.25 9.61 -20.28
N ALA A 168 23.04 9.19 -20.01
CA ALA A 168 22.58 7.85 -20.35
C ALA A 168 22.30 7.71 -21.86
N PRO A 169 22.42 6.48 -22.44
CA PRO A 169 22.16 6.24 -23.86
C PRO A 169 20.80 6.74 -24.37
N GLU A 170 19.76 6.64 -23.58
CA GLU A 170 18.42 7.17 -23.89
C GLU A 170 18.39 8.71 -23.95
N GLN A 171 19.16 9.37 -23.10
CA GLN A 171 19.29 10.84 -23.14
C GLN A 171 20.03 11.30 -24.40
N VAL A 172 21.10 10.61 -24.77
CA VAL A 172 21.84 10.85 -26.04
C VAL A 172 20.93 10.64 -27.25
N LYS A 173 20.07 9.63 -27.24
CA LYS A 173 19.06 9.34 -28.30
C LYS A 173 17.88 10.32 -28.27
N GLY A 174 17.74 11.15 -27.22
CA GLY A 174 16.60 12.06 -27.07
C GLY A 174 15.28 11.36 -26.71
N THR A 175 15.34 10.11 -26.23
CA THR A 175 14.16 9.40 -25.70
C THR A 175 13.90 9.76 -24.23
N PRO A 176 12.68 9.56 -23.70
CA PRO A 176 12.35 9.93 -22.31
C PRO A 176 13.31 9.29 -21.29
N ALA A 177 13.90 10.12 -20.41
CA ALA A 177 14.74 9.69 -19.30
C ALA A 177 13.90 9.42 -18.06
N ASP A 178 14.13 8.26 -17.41
CA ASP A 178 13.51 7.85 -16.14
C ASP A 178 14.57 7.65 -15.04
N ALA A 179 14.20 7.10 -13.88
CA ALA A 179 15.06 6.81 -12.75
C ALA A 179 16.31 5.97 -13.12
N ARG A 180 16.23 5.15 -14.17
CA ARG A 180 17.34 4.30 -14.65
C ARG A 180 18.40 5.10 -15.42
N SER A 181 18.08 6.31 -15.86
CA SER A 181 19.07 7.24 -16.42
C SER A 181 20.00 7.78 -15.34
N ASP A 182 19.47 8.08 -14.13
CA ASP A 182 20.30 8.47 -12.98
C ASP A 182 21.19 7.32 -12.51
N ILE A 183 20.72 6.06 -12.62
CA ILE A 183 21.51 4.86 -12.30
C ILE A 183 22.70 4.70 -13.28
N PHE A 184 22.53 5.01 -14.55
CA PHE A 184 23.63 5.02 -15.51
C PHE A 184 24.67 6.10 -15.14
N ALA A 185 24.21 7.32 -14.89
CA ALA A 185 25.07 8.43 -14.47
C ALA A 185 25.83 8.10 -13.17
N PHE A 186 25.14 7.49 -12.20
CA PHE A 186 25.75 6.97 -10.97
C PHE A 186 26.86 5.96 -11.27
N GLY A 187 26.64 5.00 -12.18
CA GLY A 187 27.65 4.03 -12.61
C GLY A 187 28.89 4.70 -13.20
N ALA A 188 28.71 5.75 -14.02
CA ALA A 188 29.80 6.51 -14.60
C ALA A 188 30.61 7.28 -13.54
N ILE A 189 29.93 7.86 -12.54
CA ILE A 189 30.57 8.55 -11.41
C ILE A 189 31.36 7.56 -10.54
N LEU A 190 30.78 6.42 -10.21
CA LEU A 190 31.44 5.40 -9.38
C LEU A 190 32.67 4.81 -10.11
N TYR A 191 32.57 4.61 -11.43
CA TYR A 191 33.73 4.25 -12.26
C TYR A 191 34.84 5.28 -12.15
N GLU A 192 34.52 6.58 -12.27
CA GLU A 192 35.51 7.67 -12.18
C GLU A 192 36.12 7.76 -10.77
N MET A 193 35.35 7.62 -9.71
CA MET A 193 35.85 7.56 -8.32
C MET A 193 36.93 6.49 -8.13
N LEU A 194 36.80 5.35 -8.79
CA LEU A 194 37.69 4.19 -8.62
C LEU A 194 38.87 4.17 -9.60
N SER A 195 38.66 4.63 -10.82
CA SER A 195 39.70 4.64 -11.89
C SER A 195 40.51 5.92 -11.93
N GLY A 196 39.96 7.06 -11.44
CA GLY A 196 40.51 8.41 -11.65
C GLY A 196 40.32 8.92 -13.08
N ARG A 197 39.52 8.23 -13.90
CA ARG A 197 39.22 8.59 -15.30
C ARG A 197 37.74 8.44 -15.58
N ARG A 198 37.20 9.27 -16.48
CA ARG A 198 35.77 9.14 -16.91
C ARG A 198 35.52 7.81 -17.61
N ALA A 199 34.34 7.25 -17.41
CA ALA A 199 33.93 6.02 -18.07
C ALA A 199 33.84 6.16 -19.58
N PHE A 200 33.42 7.36 -20.05
CA PHE A 200 33.28 7.69 -21.47
C PHE A 200 33.90 9.08 -21.71
N SER A 201 34.99 9.13 -22.48
CA SER A 201 35.70 10.35 -22.88
C SER A 201 36.42 10.12 -24.19
N ALA A 202 36.23 11.01 -25.16
CA ALA A 202 36.91 11.01 -26.43
C ALA A 202 37.26 12.45 -26.84
N ASP A 203 38.00 12.64 -27.92
CA ASP A 203 38.51 13.93 -28.38
C ASP A 203 37.41 14.87 -28.90
N SER A 204 36.25 14.33 -29.27
CA SER A 204 35.10 15.11 -29.68
C SER A 204 33.78 14.72 -28.95
N ALA A 205 32.84 15.65 -28.92
CA ALA A 205 31.51 15.41 -28.38
C ALA A 205 30.78 14.27 -29.09
N ALA A 206 30.93 14.19 -30.43
CA ALA A 206 30.29 13.14 -31.25
C ALA A 206 30.87 11.75 -30.96
N GLU A 207 32.17 11.64 -30.77
CA GLU A 207 32.85 10.39 -30.40
C GLU A 207 32.48 9.98 -28.97
N THR A 208 32.39 10.93 -28.02
CA THR A 208 31.94 10.64 -26.66
C THR A 208 30.51 10.10 -26.66
N MET A 209 29.57 10.69 -27.45
CA MET A 209 28.23 10.17 -27.63
C MET A 209 28.21 8.78 -28.28
N SER A 210 29.10 8.54 -29.27
CA SER A 210 29.23 7.23 -29.90
C SER A 210 29.71 6.17 -28.89
N ALA A 211 30.68 6.52 -28.04
CA ALA A 211 31.19 5.64 -26.98
C ALA A 211 30.08 5.29 -25.96
N ILE A 212 29.30 6.29 -25.52
CA ILE A 212 28.16 6.07 -24.62
C ILE A 212 27.15 5.07 -25.23
N LEU A 213 26.89 5.18 -26.51
CA LEU A 213 25.89 4.34 -27.20
C LEU A 213 26.38 2.91 -27.49
N ARG A 214 27.69 2.71 -27.72
CA ARG A 214 28.20 1.46 -28.33
C ARG A 214 29.35 0.79 -27.58
N GLU A 215 30.11 1.51 -26.75
CA GLU A 215 31.33 0.99 -26.15
C GLU A 215 31.16 0.75 -24.65
N ASP A 216 31.84 -0.24 -24.13
CA ASP A 216 31.96 -0.47 -22.69
C ASP A 216 33.23 0.22 -22.18
N PRO A 217 33.21 0.80 -20.96
CA PRO A 217 34.41 1.38 -20.39
C PRO A 217 35.46 0.32 -20.12
N PRO A 218 36.76 0.69 -20.14
CA PRO A 218 37.84 -0.24 -19.80
C PRO A 218 37.65 -0.93 -18.47
N ALA A 219 38.06 -2.21 -18.37
CA ALA A 219 37.89 -2.97 -17.13
C ALA A 219 38.62 -2.30 -15.97
N LEU A 220 37.97 -2.08 -14.82
CA LEU A 220 38.57 -1.51 -13.61
C LEU A 220 39.76 -2.29 -13.10
N SER A 221 39.79 -3.60 -13.28
CA SER A 221 40.90 -4.48 -12.93
C SER A 221 42.20 -4.13 -13.68
N ALA A 222 42.10 -3.51 -14.87
CA ALA A 222 43.28 -3.03 -15.64
C ALA A 222 43.85 -1.74 -15.08
N THR A 223 43.05 -0.91 -14.40
CA THR A 223 43.44 0.42 -13.86
C THR A 223 43.61 0.41 -12.34
N ASN A 224 42.92 -0.47 -11.62
CA ASN A 224 42.96 -0.56 -10.17
C ASN A 224 42.74 -1.99 -9.69
N GLN A 225 43.80 -2.75 -9.41
CA GLN A 225 43.77 -4.13 -8.91
C GLN A 225 43.13 -4.26 -7.49
N GLN A 226 42.90 -3.16 -6.77
CA GLN A 226 42.32 -3.16 -5.43
C GLN A 226 40.78 -3.15 -5.47
N VAL A 227 40.16 -3.03 -6.64
CA VAL A 227 38.69 -3.01 -6.78
C VAL A 227 38.14 -4.43 -6.64
N PRO A 228 37.22 -4.68 -5.68
CA PRO A 228 36.60 -5.99 -5.54
C PRO A 228 35.82 -6.39 -6.80
N PRO A 229 35.86 -7.66 -7.24
CA PRO A 229 35.12 -8.13 -8.43
C PRO A 229 33.61 -7.90 -8.35
N GLY A 230 33.05 -7.89 -7.13
CA GLY A 230 31.63 -7.55 -6.89
C GLY A 230 31.29 -6.10 -7.24
N LEU A 231 32.20 -5.18 -6.93
CA LEU A 231 32.02 -3.76 -7.23
C LEU A 231 32.14 -3.47 -8.73
N ASP A 232 33.09 -4.11 -9.44
CA ASP A 232 33.20 -4.02 -10.91
C ASP A 232 31.91 -4.52 -11.60
N ARG A 233 31.31 -5.61 -11.09
CA ARG A 233 30.03 -6.13 -11.60
C ARG A 233 28.87 -5.16 -11.40
N ILE A 234 28.76 -4.51 -10.25
CA ILE A 234 27.74 -3.47 -9.97
C ILE A 234 27.87 -2.32 -10.96
N ILE A 235 29.09 -1.82 -11.17
CA ILE A 235 29.35 -0.72 -12.11
C ILE A 235 28.95 -1.11 -13.54
N ARG A 236 29.34 -2.29 -14.02
CA ARG A 236 28.95 -2.77 -15.34
C ARG A 236 27.42 -2.88 -15.49
N HIS A 237 26.74 -3.36 -14.43
CA HIS A 237 25.29 -3.45 -14.43
C HIS A 237 24.63 -2.06 -14.50
N CYS A 238 25.18 -1.05 -13.84
CA CYS A 238 24.70 0.34 -13.98
C CYS A 238 24.92 0.88 -15.39
N LEU A 239 26.03 0.52 -16.05
CA LEU A 239 26.44 1.03 -17.36
C LEU A 239 25.89 0.25 -18.57
N GLU A 240 24.98 -0.70 -18.36
CA GLU A 240 24.26 -1.40 -19.42
C GLU A 240 23.57 -0.39 -20.37
N LYS A 241 23.65 -0.66 -21.68
CA LYS A 241 23.14 0.28 -22.71
C LYS A 241 21.60 0.31 -22.75
N SER A 242 20.96 -0.84 -22.50
CA SER A 242 19.50 -0.91 -22.38
C SER A 242 19.08 -0.60 -20.93
N PRO A 243 18.15 0.35 -20.69
CA PRO A 243 17.63 0.64 -19.37
C PRO A 243 17.05 -0.59 -18.66
N ASP A 244 16.45 -1.53 -19.41
CA ASP A 244 15.83 -2.75 -18.85
C ASP A 244 16.84 -3.78 -18.33
N ARG A 245 18.12 -3.60 -18.64
CA ARG A 245 19.21 -4.44 -18.15
C ARG A 245 19.95 -3.83 -16.97
N ARG A 246 19.62 -2.61 -16.55
CA ARG A 246 20.18 -1.96 -15.37
C ARG A 246 19.42 -2.35 -14.10
N PHE A 247 19.87 -1.89 -12.94
CA PHE A 247 19.06 -1.94 -11.73
C PHE A 247 17.71 -1.25 -11.96
N HIS A 248 16.65 -1.85 -11.48
CA HIS A 248 15.30 -1.30 -11.64
C HIS A 248 15.05 -0.09 -10.75
N SER A 249 15.74 0.01 -9.61
CA SER A 249 15.65 1.14 -8.68
C SER A 249 16.99 1.48 -8.05
N ALA A 250 17.15 2.74 -7.60
CA ALA A 250 18.31 3.17 -6.82
C ALA A 250 18.36 2.47 -5.44
N HIS A 251 17.24 1.99 -4.94
CA HIS A 251 17.17 1.17 -3.74
C HIS A 251 17.84 -0.20 -3.94
N ASP A 252 17.53 -0.90 -5.05
CA ASP A 252 18.19 -2.19 -5.38
C ASP A 252 19.69 -2.01 -5.57
N LEU A 253 20.11 -0.89 -6.13
CA LEU A 253 21.51 -0.51 -6.25
C LEU A 253 22.19 -0.29 -4.89
N ALA A 254 21.53 0.41 -3.94
CA ALA A 254 22.04 0.59 -2.59
C ALA A 254 22.22 -0.77 -1.87
N LEU A 255 21.23 -1.65 -1.94
CA LEU A 255 21.30 -3.00 -1.38
C LEU A 255 22.44 -3.83 -1.98
N ALA A 256 22.69 -3.70 -3.31
CA ALA A 256 23.79 -4.40 -3.96
C ALA A 256 25.17 -3.90 -3.48
N LEU A 257 25.29 -2.61 -3.17
CA LEU A 257 26.52 -2.02 -2.61
C LEU A 257 26.74 -2.43 -1.15
N GLU A 258 25.68 -2.47 -0.33
CA GLU A 258 25.72 -2.92 1.07
C GLU A 258 26.10 -4.41 1.18
N ALA A 259 25.74 -5.21 0.19
CA ALA A 259 26.05 -6.64 0.14
C ALA A 259 27.52 -6.94 -0.18
N LEU A 260 28.38 -5.93 -0.43
CA LEU A 260 29.80 -6.16 -0.68
C LEU A 260 30.54 -6.52 0.63
N PRO A 261 31.28 -7.65 0.68
CA PRO A 261 31.94 -8.10 1.90
C PRO A 261 33.06 -7.16 2.33
N ASP A 262 33.13 -6.84 3.62
CA ASP A 262 34.15 -6.01 4.27
C ASP A 262 35.60 -6.59 4.19
N SER A 263 35.76 -7.83 3.72
CA SER A 263 36.99 -8.65 3.86
C SER A 263 37.88 -8.73 2.64
N ALA A 264 37.88 -7.73 1.76
CA ALA A 264 38.76 -7.74 0.57
C ALA A 264 39.92 -6.75 0.66
N VAL A 265 40.65 -6.75 1.79
CA VAL A 265 41.98 -6.11 1.85
C VAL A 265 42.98 -7.15 2.31
N GLY A 266 43.78 -7.63 1.37
CA GLY A 266 44.79 -8.63 1.57
C GLY A 266 45.96 -8.20 2.50
N LEU A 267 46.32 -9.11 3.40
CA LEU A 267 47.62 -9.09 4.08
C LEU A 267 48.60 -9.93 3.27
N PRO A 268 49.90 -9.56 3.21
CA PRO A 268 50.91 -10.29 2.44
C PRO A 268 51.29 -11.62 3.08
N ALA A 269 51.51 -12.65 2.27
CA ALA A 269 51.89 -13.97 2.68
C ALA A 269 53.39 -13.99 3.20
N PRO A 270 53.66 -14.71 4.30
CA PRO A 270 55.06 -14.94 4.70
C PRO A 270 55.67 -16.12 3.93
N ALA A 271 56.95 -15.92 3.60
CA ALA A 271 57.76 -16.88 2.87
C ALA A 271 58.06 -18.20 3.62
N ALA A 272 58.17 -19.28 2.87
CA ALA A 272 58.46 -20.64 3.36
C ALA A 272 59.93 -20.84 3.71
N PRO A 273 60.23 -21.64 4.72
CA PRO A 273 61.59 -22.25 4.88
C PRO A 273 61.66 -23.68 4.35
N SER A 274 62.83 -24.02 3.85
CA SER A 274 63.23 -25.21 3.15
C SER A 274 63.40 -26.50 3.98
N ALA A 275 63.38 -27.62 3.27
CA ALA A 275 63.30 -29.02 3.68
C ALA A 275 64.47 -29.60 4.42
N SER A 276 64.22 -30.65 5.22
CA SER A 276 65.00 -31.88 5.18
C SER A 276 64.39 -33.14 5.92
N SER A 277 64.39 -34.21 5.18
CA SER A 277 64.36 -35.58 5.56
C SER A 277 63.62 -36.25 6.72
N ARG A 278 62.63 -37.10 6.33
CA ARG A 278 62.27 -38.40 6.91
C ARG A 278 61.23 -39.11 6.04
N ARG A 279 61.71 -40.00 5.17
CA ARG A 279 60.96 -40.61 4.03
C ARG A 279 60.02 -41.75 4.35
N THR A 280 59.84 -42.18 5.60
CA THR A 280 59.06 -43.37 5.92
C THR A 280 57.80 -43.06 6.86
N LEU A 281 57.78 -41.92 7.58
CA LEU A 281 56.61 -41.54 8.33
C LEU A 281 55.62 -40.76 7.43
N LEU A 282 56.05 -40.39 6.23
CA LEU A 282 55.30 -39.55 5.27
C LEU A 282 54.24 -40.28 4.43
N LEU A 283 54.32 -41.59 4.27
CA LEU A 283 53.36 -42.32 3.44
C LEU A 283 52.12 -42.74 4.22
N THR A 284 52.17 -42.93 5.52
CA THR A 284 50.97 -43.15 6.34
C THR A 284 50.26 -41.81 6.71
N ALA A 285 51.04 -40.77 6.92
CA ALA A 285 50.49 -39.41 7.12
C ALA A 285 49.85 -38.83 5.83
N ALA A 286 50.46 -39.14 4.66
CA ALA A 286 49.90 -38.70 3.37
C ALA A 286 48.58 -39.42 3.02
N ALA A 287 48.42 -40.70 3.35
CA ALA A 287 47.15 -41.43 3.16
C ALA A 287 46.05 -40.94 4.11
N ALA A 288 46.37 -40.65 5.36
CA ALA A 288 45.44 -40.04 6.31
C ALA A 288 45.09 -38.61 5.95
N LEU A 289 46.08 -37.85 5.45
CA LEU A 289 45.85 -36.48 4.95
C LEU A 289 45.02 -36.46 3.68
N LEU A 290 45.18 -37.41 2.76
CA LEU A 290 44.37 -37.54 1.55
C LEU A 290 42.94 -37.99 1.88
N LEU A 291 42.72 -38.83 2.89
CA LEU A 291 41.40 -39.20 3.38
C LEU A 291 40.71 -38.00 4.10
N LEU A 292 41.46 -37.26 4.91
CA LEU A 292 40.93 -36.04 5.53
C LEU A 292 40.73 -34.93 4.52
N LEU A 293 41.60 -34.81 3.54
CA LEU A 293 41.43 -33.84 2.43
C LEU A 293 40.28 -34.26 1.52
N GLY A 294 40.09 -35.54 1.24
CA GLY A 294 38.95 -36.09 0.53
C GLY A 294 37.63 -35.88 1.27
N ALA A 295 37.62 -36.07 2.58
CA ALA A 295 36.47 -35.75 3.43
C ALA A 295 36.23 -34.24 3.55
N ALA A 296 37.29 -33.44 3.67
CA ALA A 296 37.18 -31.97 3.69
C ALA A 296 36.75 -31.43 2.32
N ILE A 297 37.30 -31.95 1.21
CA ILE A 297 36.84 -31.58 -0.15
C ILE A 297 35.41 -32.09 -0.40
N GLY A 298 35.04 -33.29 0.05
CA GLY A 298 33.69 -33.81 0.01
C GLY A 298 32.68 -32.94 0.80
N THR A 299 33.07 -32.51 2.01
CA THR A 299 32.25 -31.57 2.81
C THR A 299 32.26 -30.15 2.26
N LEU A 300 33.38 -29.68 1.62
CA LEU A 300 33.39 -28.38 0.91
C LEU A 300 32.60 -28.42 -0.40
N LEU A 301 32.66 -29.50 -1.15
CA LEU A 301 31.87 -29.70 -2.36
C LEU A 301 30.38 -29.93 -2.04
N SER A 302 30.04 -30.64 -0.97
CA SER A 302 28.65 -30.76 -0.50
C SER A 302 28.11 -29.43 0.07
N LYS A 303 28.96 -28.59 0.67
CA LYS A 303 28.61 -27.24 1.09
C LYS A 303 28.55 -26.24 -0.10
N ARG A 304 29.26 -26.47 -1.21
CA ARG A 304 29.17 -25.67 -2.44
C ARG A 304 27.98 -26.07 -3.32
N ALA A 305 27.39 -27.25 -3.15
CA ALA A 305 26.28 -27.73 -3.97
C ALA A 305 24.90 -27.17 -3.56
N LEU A 306 24.82 -26.35 -2.50
CA LEU A 306 23.55 -25.77 -2.03
C LEU A 306 23.74 -24.30 -1.69
N THR A 307 24.01 -23.47 -2.69
CA THR A 307 23.51 -22.07 -2.63
C THR A 307 22.01 -22.19 -2.73
N PRO A 308 21.25 -21.91 -1.65
CA PRO A 308 19.81 -21.96 -1.74
C PRO A 308 19.37 -20.96 -2.82
N PRO A 309 18.43 -21.35 -3.70
CA PRO A 309 17.98 -20.46 -4.78
C PRO A 309 17.47 -19.15 -4.19
N SER A 310 17.93 -18.03 -4.70
CA SER A 310 17.52 -16.67 -4.27
C SER A 310 16.00 -16.52 -4.22
N ALA A 311 15.49 -15.68 -3.31
CA ALA A 311 14.06 -15.37 -3.25
C ALA A 311 13.61 -14.77 -4.59
N LEU A 312 12.67 -15.42 -5.25
CA LEU A 312 12.06 -14.95 -6.50
C LEU A 312 10.68 -14.34 -6.18
N ARG A 313 10.41 -13.16 -6.70
CA ARG A 313 9.10 -12.51 -6.61
C ARG A 313 8.38 -12.60 -7.95
N LEU A 314 7.17 -13.13 -7.94
CA LEU A 314 6.33 -13.33 -9.13
C LEU A 314 5.00 -12.62 -8.91
N SER A 315 4.50 -11.92 -9.95
CA SER A 315 3.15 -11.34 -9.94
C SER A 315 2.14 -12.31 -10.52
N VAL A 316 1.05 -12.54 -9.80
CA VAL A 316 -0.09 -13.35 -10.23
C VAL A 316 -1.27 -12.42 -10.47
N LEU A 317 -1.58 -12.18 -11.74
CA LEU A 317 -2.69 -11.34 -12.15
C LEU A 317 -4.01 -12.14 -12.13
N PRO A 318 -5.14 -11.52 -11.74
CA PRO A 318 -6.47 -12.08 -11.97
C PRO A 318 -6.79 -12.10 -13.48
N PRO A 319 -7.83 -12.81 -13.92
CA PRO A 319 -8.38 -12.67 -15.28
C PRO A 319 -8.81 -11.23 -15.56
N GLU A 320 -8.77 -10.80 -16.83
CA GLU A 320 -9.12 -9.43 -17.25
C GLU A 320 -10.58 -9.04 -16.92
N GLU A 321 -11.46 -10.04 -16.88
CA GLU A 321 -12.91 -9.86 -16.65
C GLU A 321 -13.29 -9.65 -15.18
N VAL A 322 -12.36 -9.81 -14.23
CA VAL A 322 -12.63 -9.77 -12.79
C VAL A 322 -11.66 -8.86 -12.05
N SER A 323 -12.11 -8.32 -10.93
CA SER A 323 -11.34 -7.44 -10.08
C SER A 323 -11.10 -8.04 -8.69
N LEU A 324 -9.89 -7.88 -8.17
CA LEU A 324 -9.58 -8.20 -6.78
C LEU A 324 -10.02 -7.08 -5.81
N SER A 325 -10.31 -5.88 -6.29
CA SER A 325 -10.58 -4.70 -5.46
C SER A 325 -12.05 -4.50 -5.08
N ASN A 326 -12.99 -5.15 -5.76
CA ASN A 326 -14.44 -4.90 -5.61
C ASN A 326 -15.17 -5.89 -4.70
N ILE A 327 -14.48 -6.86 -4.14
CA ILE A 327 -15.07 -7.75 -3.15
C ILE A 327 -15.03 -6.97 -1.84
N GLY A 328 -16.18 -6.63 -1.27
CA GLY A 328 -16.29 -6.02 0.07
C GLY A 328 -15.75 -6.92 1.19
N ARG A 329 -15.13 -8.02 0.81
CA ARG A 329 -14.27 -8.93 1.54
C ARG A 329 -12.94 -8.92 0.83
N GLU A 330 -11.88 -8.78 1.59
CA GLU A 330 -10.52 -8.64 1.09
C GLU A 330 -10.14 -9.77 0.15
N ALA A 331 -9.58 -9.41 -1.00
CA ALA A 331 -8.94 -10.35 -1.88
C ALA A 331 -7.70 -10.89 -1.18
N ALA A 332 -7.83 -12.02 -0.52
CA ALA A 332 -6.70 -12.70 0.08
C ALA A 332 -6.25 -13.85 -0.84
N PRO A 333 -4.95 -14.07 -0.99
CA PRO A 333 -4.43 -15.27 -1.62
C PRO A 333 -4.57 -16.44 -0.65
N PHE A 334 -4.92 -17.63 -1.16
CA PHE A 334 -4.97 -18.87 -0.40
C PHE A 334 -4.09 -19.90 -1.09
N LEU A 335 -2.85 -20.03 -0.64
CA LEU A 335 -1.94 -21.05 -1.14
C LEU A 335 -2.38 -22.45 -0.71
N SER A 336 -2.32 -23.42 -1.63
CA SER A 336 -2.52 -24.83 -1.27
C SER A 336 -1.40 -25.32 -0.35
N PRO A 337 -1.65 -26.21 0.61
CA PRO A 337 -0.64 -26.77 1.52
C PRO A 337 0.60 -27.34 0.80
N ASP A 338 0.43 -27.93 -0.40
CA ASP A 338 1.54 -28.44 -1.23
C ASP A 338 2.30 -27.36 -2.01
N GLY A 339 1.86 -26.08 -1.91
CA GLY A 339 2.48 -24.94 -2.56
C GLY A 339 2.37 -24.89 -4.08
N LYS A 340 1.49 -25.70 -4.71
CA LYS A 340 1.39 -25.76 -6.17
C LYS A 340 0.27 -24.89 -6.76
N GLN A 341 -0.70 -24.49 -5.95
CA GLN A 341 -1.88 -23.76 -6.40
C GLN A 341 -2.14 -22.56 -5.50
N ILE A 342 -2.79 -21.56 -6.08
CA ILE A 342 -3.33 -20.41 -5.37
C ILE A 342 -4.83 -20.32 -5.68
N ALA A 343 -5.66 -20.26 -4.65
CA ALA A 343 -7.07 -19.97 -4.76
C ALA A 343 -7.34 -18.54 -4.32
N PHE A 344 -8.31 -17.89 -4.91
CA PHE A 344 -8.69 -16.51 -4.55
C PHE A 344 -10.15 -16.23 -4.94
N LEU A 345 -10.72 -15.26 -4.25
CA LEU A 345 -12.04 -14.71 -4.59
C LEU A 345 -11.83 -13.49 -5.48
N ALA A 346 -12.63 -13.37 -6.54
CA ALA A 346 -12.65 -12.20 -7.42
C ALA A 346 -14.10 -11.81 -7.74
N SER A 347 -14.36 -10.53 -7.95
CA SER A 347 -15.70 -10.04 -8.32
C SER A 347 -15.75 -9.71 -9.81
N ASP A 348 -16.86 -10.05 -10.44
CA ASP A 348 -17.20 -9.60 -11.79
C ASP A 348 -17.67 -8.13 -11.79
N ALA A 349 -17.96 -7.58 -12.97
CA ALA A 349 -18.45 -6.22 -13.13
C ALA A 349 -19.79 -5.96 -12.41
N ARG A 350 -20.57 -7.00 -12.11
CA ARG A 350 -21.84 -6.94 -11.37
C ARG A 350 -21.68 -7.05 -9.86
N GLY A 351 -20.44 -7.22 -9.38
CA GLY A 351 -20.14 -7.39 -7.94
C GLY A 351 -20.35 -8.80 -7.42
N GLY A 352 -20.67 -9.76 -8.29
CA GLY A 352 -20.81 -11.18 -7.94
C GLY A 352 -19.44 -11.78 -7.60
N GLY A 353 -19.30 -12.35 -6.38
CA GLY A 353 -18.09 -13.04 -5.94
C GLY A 353 -17.96 -14.41 -6.59
N SER A 354 -16.84 -14.71 -7.21
CA SER A 354 -16.51 -16.00 -7.82
C SER A 354 -15.19 -16.56 -7.28
N LEU A 355 -15.12 -17.88 -7.16
CA LEU A 355 -13.94 -18.61 -6.70
C LEU A 355 -13.07 -18.96 -7.92
N TRP A 356 -11.81 -18.58 -7.84
CA TRP A 356 -10.82 -18.86 -8.85
C TRP A 356 -9.67 -19.66 -8.27
N ILE A 357 -9.11 -20.52 -9.09
CA ILE A 357 -7.92 -21.30 -8.78
C ILE A 357 -6.91 -21.20 -9.91
N ARG A 358 -5.64 -21.11 -9.57
CA ARG A 358 -4.54 -21.10 -10.53
C ARG A 358 -3.43 -22.00 -10.07
N SER A 359 -2.92 -22.86 -10.96
CA SER A 359 -1.64 -23.53 -10.76
C SER A 359 -0.51 -22.52 -10.86
N LEU A 360 0.47 -22.58 -9.96
CA LEU A 360 1.67 -21.73 -10.03
C LEU A 360 2.60 -22.11 -11.19
N ALA A 361 2.38 -23.30 -11.78
CA ALA A 361 3.07 -23.74 -12.99
C ALA A 361 2.35 -23.32 -14.29
N ASP A 362 1.12 -22.80 -14.21
CA ASP A 362 0.31 -22.40 -15.35
C ASP A 362 -0.09 -20.93 -15.23
N ALA A 363 -0.09 -20.21 -16.37
CA ALA A 363 -0.48 -18.80 -16.40
C ALA A 363 -1.99 -18.58 -16.31
N ARG A 364 -2.83 -19.57 -16.64
CA ARG A 364 -4.27 -19.40 -16.77
C ARG A 364 -5.03 -19.76 -15.49
N PRO A 365 -5.71 -18.79 -14.84
CA PRO A 365 -6.63 -19.08 -13.75
C PRO A 365 -7.90 -19.74 -14.29
N ARG A 366 -8.53 -20.58 -13.47
CA ARG A 366 -9.78 -21.30 -13.76
C ARG A 366 -10.82 -20.95 -12.71
N ARG A 367 -12.04 -20.64 -13.15
CA ARG A 367 -13.19 -20.46 -12.29
C ARG A 367 -13.72 -21.80 -11.76
N LEU A 368 -14.07 -21.87 -10.50
CA LEU A 368 -14.78 -22.98 -9.89
C LEU A 368 -16.26 -22.61 -9.72
N GLU A 369 -17.15 -23.55 -10.10
CA GLU A 369 -18.61 -23.34 -10.03
C GLU A 369 -19.12 -23.57 -8.58
N ALA A 370 -18.61 -22.73 -7.66
CA ALA A 370 -18.89 -22.83 -6.24
C ALA A 370 -20.28 -22.25 -5.83
N GLY A 371 -20.93 -21.50 -6.72
CA GLY A 371 -22.11 -20.70 -6.37
C GLY A 371 -21.72 -19.44 -5.59
N GLU A 372 -22.65 -18.84 -4.88
CA GLU A 372 -22.37 -17.67 -4.04
C GLU A 372 -21.61 -18.07 -2.77
N ILE A 373 -20.49 -17.40 -2.50
CA ILE A 373 -19.64 -17.64 -1.34
C ILE A 373 -19.88 -16.57 -0.30
N GLY A 374 -20.24 -17.01 0.90
CA GLY A 374 -20.57 -16.16 2.04
C GLY A 374 -19.38 -15.78 2.94
N GLY A 375 -18.20 -16.37 2.77
CA GLY A 375 -17.07 -16.19 3.67
C GLY A 375 -15.71 -16.45 3.02
N SER A 376 -14.71 -16.61 3.85
CA SER A 376 -13.37 -17.04 3.48
C SER A 376 -13.36 -18.51 3.04
N ILE A 377 -12.30 -18.93 2.41
CA ILE A 377 -12.07 -20.30 1.98
C ILE A 377 -10.91 -20.92 2.76
N CYS A 378 -10.89 -22.25 2.88
CA CYS A 378 -9.73 -22.99 3.39
C CYS A 378 -9.47 -24.26 2.59
N TRP A 379 -8.21 -24.62 2.45
CA TRP A 379 -7.76 -25.82 1.77
C TRP A 379 -7.88 -27.06 2.67
N SER A 380 -8.21 -28.21 2.07
CA SER A 380 -7.96 -29.49 2.71
C SER A 380 -6.44 -29.74 2.83
N PRO A 381 -5.98 -30.46 3.87
CA PRO A 381 -4.56 -30.72 4.10
C PRO A 381 -3.85 -31.43 2.94
N ASP A 382 -4.61 -32.23 2.16
CA ASP A 382 -4.13 -32.94 0.98
C ASP A 382 -4.15 -32.11 -0.31
N SER A 383 -4.51 -30.81 -0.24
CA SER A 383 -4.60 -29.85 -1.36
C SER A 383 -5.62 -30.24 -2.45
N ARG A 384 -6.58 -31.14 -2.16
CA ARG A 384 -7.55 -31.66 -3.16
C ARG A 384 -8.90 -30.95 -3.12
N TYR A 385 -9.27 -30.37 -1.99
CA TYR A 385 -10.58 -29.73 -1.78
C TYR A 385 -10.42 -28.33 -1.16
N LEU A 386 -11.43 -27.52 -1.41
CA LEU A 386 -11.64 -26.22 -0.75
C LEU A 386 -12.95 -26.30 0.03
N ALA A 387 -12.93 -25.86 1.30
CA ALA A 387 -14.15 -25.64 2.09
C ALA A 387 -14.49 -24.15 2.14
N PHE A 388 -15.79 -23.84 2.18
CA PHE A 388 -16.30 -22.47 2.22
C PHE A 388 -17.74 -22.44 2.74
N ALA A 389 -18.16 -21.30 3.26
CA ALA A 389 -19.57 -21.04 3.55
C ALA A 389 -20.29 -20.62 2.27
N GLY A 390 -21.29 -21.37 1.85
CA GLY A 390 -22.19 -21.03 0.74
C GLY A 390 -23.31 -20.09 1.21
N ARG A 391 -23.70 -19.13 0.34
CA ARG A 391 -24.87 -18.27 0.50
C ARG A 391 -26.07 -18.87 -0.25
N GLY A 392 -27.26 -18.78 0.33
CA GLY A 392 -28.52 -19.25 -0.24
C GLY A 392 -29.65 -18.99 0.75
N GLU A 393 -30.81 -19.66 0.58
CA GLU A 393 -31.95 -19.59 1.52
C GLU A 393 -31.56 -20.01 2.95
N SER A 394 -30.50 -20.81 3.10
CA SER A 394 -29.83 -21.13 4.36
C SER A 394 -28.33 -21.19 4.15
N SER A 395 -27.55 -20.60 5.07
CA SER A 395 -26.10 -20.69 5.04
C SER A 395 -25.61 -22.12 5.28
N THR A 396 -24.70 -22.64 4.45
CA THR A 396 -24.23 -24.03 4.52
C THR A 396 -22.71 -24.08 4.40
N LEU A 397 -22.06 -24.99 5.11
CA LEU A 397 -20.68 -25.38 4.87
C LEU A 397 -20.63 -26.30 3.64
N LYS A 398 -19.88 -25.90 2.63
CA LYS A 398 -19.70 -26.66 1.38
C LYS A 398 -18.24 -26.98 1.14
N THR A 399 -18.01 -28.04 0.39
CA THR A 399 -16.68 -28.39 -0.15
C THR A 399 -16.76 -28.51 -1.67
N ILE A 400 -15.67 -28.14 -2.35
CA ILE A 400 -15.52 -28.30 -3.80
C ILE A 400 -14.14 -28.87 -4.13
N SER A 401 -14.07 -29.74 -5.12
CA SER A 401 -12.79 -30.28 -5.59
C SER A 401 -11.97 -29.16 -6.26
N ALA A 402 -10.67 -29.13 -5.94
CA ALA A 402 -9.72 -28.24 -6.62
C ALA A 402 -9.59 -28.56 -8.13
N SER A 403 -9.96 -29.78 -8.56
CA SER A 403 -10.05 -30.14 -9.99
C SER A 403 -11.34 -29.68 -10.67
N GLY A 404 -12.32 -29.15 -9.92
CA GLY A 404 -13.63 -28.71 -10.40
C GLY A 404 -14.73 -29.73 -10.12
N GLY A 405 -15.93 -29.45 -10.63
CA GLY A 405 -17.13 -30.19 -10.37
C GLY A 405 -18.10 -29.46 -9.42
N PRO A 406 -19.30 -30.01 -9.16
CA PRO A 406 -20.29 -29.39 -8.31
C PRO A 406 -19.84 -29.38 -6.83
N PRO A 407 -20.21 -28.36 -6.05
CA PRO A 407 -19.93 -28.33 -4.63
C PRO A 407 -20.84 -29.30 -3.88
N SER A 408 -20.31 -29.91 -2.81
CA SER A 408 -21.04 -30.78 -1.89
C SER A 408 -21.33 -30.05 -0.59
N THR A 409 -22.58 -30.11 -0.11
CA THR A 409 -22.95 -29.59 1.22
C THR A 409 -22.53 -30.56 2.31
N VAL A 410 -21.84 -30.04 3.32
CA VAL A 410 -21.25 -30.82 4.43
C VAL A 410 -22.04 -30.63 5.73
N ALA A 411 -22.47 -29.41 6.01
CA ALA A 411 -23.25 -29.07 7.20
C ALA A 411 -24.11 -27.82 6.99
N SER A 412 -25.19 -27.66 7.80
CA SER A 412 -25.95 -26.42 7.87
C SER A 412 -25.29 -25.46 8.87
N LEU A 413 -25.19 -24.18 8.52
CA LEU A 413 -24.68 -23.09 9.39
C LEU A 413 -25.84 -22.34 10.09
N ALA A 414 -27.08 -22.79 9.93
CA ALA A 414 -28.28 -22.08 10.37
C ALA A 414 -28.33 -20.64 9.84
N ASP A 415 -28.81 -19.67 10.61
CA ASP A 415 -28.95 -18.27 10.20
C ASP A 415 -27.65 -17.45 10.32
N HIS A 416 -26.49 -18.10 10.43
CA HIS A 416 -25.21 -17.42 10.60
C HIS A 416 -24.54 -17.13 9.28
N LEU A 417 -24.10 -15.88 9.11
CA LEU A 417 -23.28 -15.46 7.98
C LEU A 417 -21.89 -16.07 8.07
N GLY A 418 -21.41 -16.63 6.97
CA GLY A 418 -20.13 -17.31 6.89
C GLY A 418 -18.93 -16.44 7.27
N GLY A 419 -17.96 -17.05 7.88
CA GLY A 419 -16.67 -16.48 8.32
C GLY A 419 -15.48 -17.21 7.72
N ALA A 420 -14.38 -17.22 8.46
CA ALA A 420 -13.15 -17.91 8.11
C ALA A 420 -13.20 -19.39 8.53
N CYS A 421 -12.40 -20.22 7.84
CA CYS A 421 -12.22 -21.61 8.22
C CYS A 421 -10.74 -22.03 8.21
N SER A 422 -10.44 -23.09 8.94
CA SER A 422 -9.20 -23.84 8.89
C SER A 422 -9.51 -25.32 8.93
N TRP A 423 -8.80 -26.13 8.16
CA TRP A 423 -8.99 -27.58 8.04
C TRP A 423 -7.78 -28.32 8.62
N SER A 424 -8.04 -29.14 9.64
CA SER A 424 -6.99 -29.88 10.35
C SER A 424 -6.50 -31.08 9.54
N ARG A 425 -5.29 -31.54 9.83
CA ARG A 425 -4.74 -32.80 9.25
C ARG A 425 -5.49 -34.05 9.68
N THR A 426 -6.28 -33.97 10.76
CA THR A 426 -7.12 -35.05 11.29
C THR A 426 -8.53 -35.05 10.74
N GLY A 427 -8.88 -34.04 9.92
CA GLY A 427 -10.13 -33.97 9.17
C GLY A 427 -11.17 -33.02 9.76
N GLU A 428 -10.95 -32.45 10.94
CA GLU A 428 -11.85 -31.46 11.52
C GLU A 428 -11.75 -30.11 10.78
N ILE A 429 -12.90 -29.38 10.70
CA ILE A 429 -12.94 -28.03 10.18
C ILE A 429 -13.38 -27.10 11.32
N LEU A 430 -12.55 -26.11 11.63
CA LEU A 430 -12.85 -25.06 12.57
C LEU A 430 -13.30 -23.82 11.81
N LEU A 431 -14.46 -23.29 12.17
CA LEU A 431 -15.08 -22.12 11.53
C LEU A 431 -15.19 -20.98 12.53
N SER A 432 -15.02 -19.77 12.06
CA SER A 432 -15.45 -18.55 12.76
C SER A 432 -16.68 -18.01 12.05
N VAL A 433 -17.83 -18.05 12.68
CA VAL A 433 -19.11 -17.66 12.10
C VAL A 433 -19.75 -16.63 13.00
N SER A 434 -20.04 -15.44 12.49
CA SER A 434 -20.51 -14.29 13.28
C SER A 434 -19.64 -14.00 14.51
N GLY A 435 -18.34 -14.31 14.44
CA GLY A 435 -17.39 -14.13 15.54
C GLY A 435 -17.34 -15.26 16.58
N HIS A 436 -18.16 -16.31 16.42
CA HIS A 436 -18.12 -17.50 17.26
C HIS A 436 -17.40 -18.66 16.57
N LEU A 437 -16.65 -19.44 17.33
CA LEU A 437 -15.99 -20.62 16.80
C LEU A 437 -16.92 -21.82 16.83
N LEU A 438 -17.01 -22.52 15.69
CA LEU A 438 -17.78 -23.75 15.49
C LEU A 438 -16.86 -24.84 14.98
N LEU A 439 -16.95 -26.02 15.56
CA LEU A 439 -16.15 -27.20 15.19
C LEU A 439 -17.02 -28.23 14.45
N PHE A 440 -16.58 -28.58 13.24
CA PHE A 440 -17.10 -29.71 12.46
C PHE A 440 -16.12 -30.87 12.54
N ARG A 441 -16.58 -32.07 12.95
CA ARG A 441 -15.69 -33.21 13.14
C ARG A 441 -15.71 -34.21 11.97
N GLN A 442 -16.91 -34.55 11.48
CA GLN A 442 -17.07 -35.48 10.35
C GLN A 442 -18.43 -35.33 9.66
N ALA A 443 -18.55 -35.84 8.46
CA ALA A 443 -19.79 -35.79 7.70
C ALA A 443 -20.96 -36.39 8.51
N GLY A 444 -22.08 -35.64 8.55
CA GLY A 444 -23.25 -36.00 9.34
C GLY A 444 -23.21 -35.58 10.82
N SER A 445 -22.12 -35.05 11.33
CA SER A 445 -22.10 -34.47 12.67
C SER A 445 -22.69 -33.06 12.68
N ALA A 446 -23.36 -32.70 13.78
CA ALA A 446 -23.75 -31.31 14.02
C ALA A 446 -22.49 -30.44 14.31
N LEU A 447 -22.56 -29.15 13.96
CA LEU A 447 -21.56 -28.17 14.35
C LEU A 447 -21.59 -27.96 15.86
N ALA A 448 -20.46 -28.10 16.53
CA ALA A 448 -20.33 -27.90 17.96
C ALA A 448 -19.73 -26.51 18.27
N PRO A 449 -20.34 -25.68 19.13
CA PRO A 449 -19.74 -24.44 19.55
C PRO A 449 -18.47 -24.70 20.35
N LEU A 450 -17.44 -23.89 20.10
CA LEU A 450 -16.15 -23.97 20.78
C LEU A 450 -15.84 -22.60 21.40
N THR A 451 -15.79 -22.52 22.73
CA THR A 451 -15.46 -21.26 23.42
C THR A 451 -14.15 -21.44 24.20
N PRO A 452 -13.03 -20.89 23.71
CA PRO A 452 -11.76 -20.92 24.44
C PRO A 452 -11.83 -20.15 25.74
N ALA A 453 -11.16 -20.66 26.79
CA ALA A 453 -11.03 -19.97 28.08
C ALA A 453 -9.96 -18.88 28.02
N ASP A 454 -10.20 -17.79 27.30
CA ASP A 454 -9.31 -16.65 27.05
C ASP A 454 -9.56 -15.46 28.00
N GLY A 455 -10.58 -15.55 28.86
CA GLY A 455 -10.99 -14.48 29.77
C GLY A 455 -11.80 -13.35 29.11
N ALA A 456 -12.07 -13.44 27.80
CA ALA A 456 -12.94 -12.51 27.11
C ALA A 456 -14.43 -12.88 27.34
N SER A 457 -15.33 -11.91 27.09
CA SER A 457 -16.78 -12.15 27.20
C SER A 457 -17.24 -13.23 26.20
N ALA A 458 -18.38 -13.85 26.45
CA ALA A 458 -18.97 -14.84 25.53
C ALA A 458 -19.21 -14.23 24.14
N ASP A 459 -19.59 -12.96 24.07
CA ASP A 459 -19.88 -12.22 22.83
C ASP A 459 -18.63 -11.68 22.13
N ALA A 460 -17.40 -11.93 22.67
CA ALA A 460 -16.18 -11.46 22.05
C ALA A 460 -15.95 -12.17 20.71
N LEU A 461 -15.59 -11.39 19.69
CA LEU A 461 -15.33 -11.91 18.34
C LEU A 461 -14.03 -12.70 18.32
N ARG A 462 -14.10 -13.98 17.97
CA ARG A 462 -12.95 -14.87 17.76
C ARG A 462 -12.85 -15.20 16.29
N LEU A 463 -11.89 -14.60 15.63
CA LEU A 463 -11.80 -14.57 14.16
C LEU A 463 -10.61 -15.39 13.66
N TYR A 464 -10.70 -15.86 12.41
CA TYR A 464 -9.60 -16.45 11.63
C TYR A 464 -8.87 -17.58 12.35
N PRO A 465 -9.57 -18.66 12.72
CA PRO A 465 -8.91 -19.82 13.30
C PRO A 465 -7.90 -20.41 12.31
N GLU A 466 -6.76 -20.87 12.83
CA GLU A 466 -5.69 -21.50 12.06
C GLU A 466 -5.14 -22.68 12.84
N PHE A 467 -5.32 -23.92 12.34
CA PHE A 467 -4.78 -25.11 13.00
C PHE A 467 -3.24 -25.11 12.96
N LEU A 468 -2.65 -25.48 14.08
CA LEU A 468 -1.22 -25.82 14.14
C LEU A 468 -0.98 -27.23 13.55
N PRO A 469 0.29 -27.56 13.20
CA PRO A 469 0.59 -28.83 12.52
C PRO A 469 0.17 -30.09 13.25
N ASP A 470 -0.05 -30.03 14.57
CA ASP A 470 -0.51 -31.16 15.38
C ASP A 470 -2.01 -31.47 15.21
N GLY A 471 -2.77 -30.61 14.52
CA GLY A 471 -4.20 -30.75 14.28
C GLY A 471 -5.08 -30.62 15.52
N ARG A 472 -4.49 -30.32 16.68
CA ARG A 472 -5.16 -30.23 17.98
C ARG A 472 -5.19 -28.80 18.54
N HIS A 473 -4.08 -28.06 18.38
CA HIS A 473 -3.99 -26.66 18.77
C HIS A 473 -4.30 -25.77 17.57
N PHE A 474 -4.84 -24.58 17.87
CA PHE A 474 -5.18 -23.61 16.85
C PHE A 474 -4.93 -22.18 17.36
N LEU A 475 -4.58 -21.30 16.42
CA LEU A 475 -4.48 -19.87 16.61
C LEU A 475 -5.85 -19.24 16.33
N TYR A 476 -6.13 -18.10 16.94
CA TYR A 476 -7.25 -17.23 16.56
C TYR A 476 -6.94 -15.78 16.89
N TYR A 477 -7.60 -14.88 16.19
CA TYR A 477 -7.50 -13.44 16.38
C TYR A 477 -8.66 -12.94 17.23
N LEU A 478 -8.36 -12.19 18.29
CA LEU A 478 -9.31 -11.54 19.17
C LEU A 478 -9.16 -10.02 19.00
N PRO A 479 -9.98 -9.36 18.15
CA PRO A 479 -9.99 -7.93 18.05
C PRO A 479 -10.64 -7.31 19.29
N TRP A 480 -10.23 -6.12 19.68
CA TRP A 480 -10.87 -5.29 20.73
C TRP A 480 -11.04 -5.97 22.10
N GLY A 481 -10.10 -6.78 22.54
CA GLY A 481 -10.10 -7.39 23.87
C GLY A 481 -10.02 -6.36 24.99
N ALA A 482 -10.67 -6.63 26.14
CA ALA A 482 -10.92 -5.67 27.23
C ALA A 482 -9.68 -5.08 27.90
N ALA A 483 -8.53 -5.71 27.86
CA ALA A 483 -7.31 -5.26 28.55
C ALA A 483 -6.18 -4.81 27.62
N GLU A 484 -6.10 -5.34 26.40
CA GLU A 484 -5.10 -5.00 25.38
C GLU A 484 -5.71 -5.17 23.98
N LYS A 485 -5.26 -4.32 23.05
CA LYS A 485 -5.80 -4.29 21.69
C LYS A 485 -5.30 -5.45 20.85
N ASN A 486 -6.18 -6.06 20.06
CA ASN A 486 -5.85 -6.87 18.89
C ASN A 486 -4.81 -7.98 19.18
N CYS A 487 -5.27 -9.08 19.75
CA CYS A 487 -4.39 -10.16 20.23
C CYS A 487 -4.50 -11.44 19.41
N ILE A 488 -3.40 -12.18 19.30
CA ILE A 488 -3.38 -13.56 18.83
C ILE A 488 -3.30 -14.48 20.06
N TYR A 489 -4.19 -15.45 20.08
CA TYR A 489 -4.23 -16.50 21.08
C TYR A 489 -3.96 -17.86 20.45
N VAL A 490 -3.45 -18.79 21.27
CA VAL A 490 -3.43 -20.23 20.98
C VAL A 490 -4.32 -20.96 21.97
N ALA A 491 -5.14 -21.89 21.47
CA ALA A 491 -6.03 -22.73 22.26
C ALA A 491 -5.98 -24.20 21.78
N SER A 492 -6.59 -25.12 22.55
CA SER A 492 -6.70 -26.53 22.24
C SER A 492 -8.16 -26.95 22.02
N LEU A 493 -8.39 -27.89 21.11
CA LEU A 493 -9.69 -28.56 20.93
C LEU A 493 -10.17 -29.31 22.18
N ASP A 494 -9.25 -29.74 23.06
CA ASP A 494 -9.58 -30.45 24.30
C ASP A 494 -9.99 -29.50 25.44
N GLY A 495 -10.05 -28.21 25.16
CA GLY A 495 -10.29 -27.18 26.17
C GLY A 495 -9.04 -26.74 26.92
N GLY A 496 -9.25 -26.09 28.05
CA GLY A 496 -8.19 -25.51 28.86
C GLY A 496 -8.02 -24.00 28.63
N LYS A 497 -7.09 -23.40 29.37
CA LYS A 497 -6.84 -21.94 29.28
C LYS A 497 -6.14 -21.59 27.98
N ALA A 498 -6.72 -20.69 27.22
CA ALA A 498 -6.07 -20.15 26.04
C ALA A 498 -4.86 -19.26 26.44
N LYS A 499 -3.77 -19.38 25.70
CA LYS A 499 -2.53 -18.61 25.92
C LYS A 499 -2.44 -17.48 24.91
N ARG A 500 -2.26 -16.23 25.39
CA ARG A 500 -1.99 -15.09 24.52
C ARG A 500 -0.56 -15.15 24.02
N LEU A 501 -0.36 -15.04 22.70
CA LEU A 501 0.94 -15.05 22.03
C LEU A 501 1.41 -13.64 21.66
N LEU A 502 0.55 -12.85 21.03
CA LEU A 502 0.88 -11.51 20.51
C LEU A 502 -0.20 -10.52 20.92
N SER A 503 0.21 -9.26 21.10
CA SER A 503 -0.66 -8.08 21.25
C SER A 503 -0.31 -7.04 20.20
N THR A 504 -1.22 -6.08 19.97
CA THR A 504 -1.03 -4.98 19.00
C THR A 504 -0.72 -5.45 17.58
N VAL A 505 -1.50 -6.42 17.08
CA VAL A 505 -1.46 -6.89 15.69
C VAL A 505 -2.76 -6.52 14.97
N ASP A 506 -2.69 -6.30 13.66
CA ASP A 506 -3.83 -5.79 12.89
C ASP A 506 -4.53 -6.87 12.05
N SER A 507 -4.09 -8.13 12.14
CA SER A 507 -4.66 -9.25 11.40
C SER A 507 -4.52 -10.58 12.14
N GLN A 508 -5.06 -11.64 11.52
CA GLN A 508 -4.75 -13.01 11.90
C GLN A 508 -3.24 -13.28 11.89
N ALA A 509 -2.83 -14.33 12.58
CA ALA A 509 -1.52 -14.91 12.42
C ALA A 509 -1.59 -16.22 11.61
N VAL A 510 -0.58 -16.48 10.78
CA VAL A 510 -0.45 -17.69 9.96
C VAL A 510 0.84 -18.42 10.35
N TYR A 511 0.72 -19.72 10.64
CA TYR A 511 1.88 -20.55 10.91
C TYR A 511 2.56 -20.95 9.59
N ALA A 512 3.84 -20.67 9.47
CA ALA A 512 4.68 -21.05 8.33
C ALA A 512 5.79 -22.00 8.77
N GLU A 513 5.88 -23.19 8.14
CA GLU A 513 6.97 -24.14 8.39
C GLU A 513 8.33 -23.56 7.96
N PRO A 514 9.42 -23.92 8.66
CA PRO A 514 9.54 -24.65 9.91
C PRO A 514 9.61 -23.76 11.16
N GLY A 515 8.47 -23.35 11.72
CA GLY A 515 8.45 -22.65 13.02
C GLY A 515 8.52 -21.13 12.91
N GLN A 516 7.75 -20.53 12.01
CA GLN A 516 7.57 -19.09 11.92
C GLN A 516 6.11 -18.73 12.10
N LEU A 517 5.85 -17.62 12.80
CA LEU A 517 4.52 -17.01 12.90
C LEU A 517 4.52 -15.71 12.11
N LEU A 518 3.65 -15.63 11.09
CA LEU A 518 3.47 -14.46 10.25
C LEU A 518 2.28 -13.65 10.74
N PHE A 519 2.42 -12.32 10.85
CA PHE A 519 1.36 -11.40 11.25
C PHE A 519 1.58 -10.00 10.70
N LEU A 520 0.51 -9.22 10.55
CA LEU A 520 0.56 -7.86 10.01
C LEU A 520 0.52 -6.82 11.13
N ARG A 521 1.33 -5.79 11.00
CA ARG A 521 1.23 -4.53 11.74
C ARG A 521 1.17 -3.40 10.72
N VAL A 522 0.06 -2.68 10.71
CA VAL A 522 -0.26 -1.64 9.71
C VAL A 522 -0.20 -2.23 8.29
N THR A 523 0.86 -2.00 7.56
CA THR A 523 1.09 -2.49 6.18
C THR A 523 2.35 -3.36 6.05
N THR A 524 3.00 -3.67 7.19
CA THR A 524 4.22 -4.48 7.21
C THR A 524 3.92 -5.88 7.74
N LEU A 525 4.28 -6.89 6.96
CA LEU A 525 4.21 -8.30 7.35
C LEU A 525 5.47 -8.65 8.13
N PHE A 526 5.29 -9.13 9.35
CA PHE A 526 6.36 -9.60 10.23
C PHE A 526 6.38 -11.11 10.31
N SER A 527 7.55 -11.64 10.56
CA SER A 527 7.80 -13.04 10.94
C SER A 527 8.48 -13.09 12.30
N GLN A 528 8.03 -14.00 13.17
CA GLN A 528 8.67 -14.25 14.45
C GLN A 528 8.82 -15.76 14.68
N PRO A 529 9.99 -16.24 15.16
CA PRO A 529 10.17 -17.65 15.46
C PRO A 529 9.17 -18.16 16.50
N PHE A 530 8.51 -19.27 16.20
CA PHE A 530 7.45 -19.86 17.02
C PHE A 530 7.61 -21.38 17.15
N ASP A 531 7.76 -21.85 18.37
CA ASP A 531 7.74 -23.29 18.70
C ASP A 531 6.28 -23.76 18.87
N ALA A 532 5.75 -24.43 17.84
CA ALA A 532 4.37 -24.92 17.84
C ALA A 532 4.12 -25.99 18.92
N LYS A 533 5.13 -26.76 19.37
CA LYS A 533 4.99 -27.78 20.41
C LYS A 533 4.93 -27.17 21.80
N ARG A 534 5.76 -26.15 22.06
CA ARG A 534 5.78 -25.42 23.35
C ARG A 534 4.78 -24.26 23.36
N GLN A 535 4.25 -23.88 22.19
CA GLN A 535 3.37 -22.72 22.00
C GLN A 535 4.05 -21.43 22.51
N GLU A 536 5.31 -21.21 22.11
CA GLU A 536 6.13 -20.09 22.57
C GLU A 536 6.78 -19.36 21.41
N LEU A 537 6.74 -18.04 21.49
CA LEU A 537 7.49 -17.15 20.61
C LEU A 537 8.91 -16.98 21.15
N SER A 538 9.87 -16.80 20.26
CA SER A 538 11.26 -16.48 20.61
C SER A 538 11.79 -15.39 19.67
N GLY A 539 12.84 -14.68 20.11
CA GLY A 539 13.42 -13.60 19.32
C GLY A 539 12.47 -12.42 19.06
N GLU A 540 12.97 -11.45 18.32
CA GLU A 540 12.21 -10.26 17.92
C GLU A 540 11.51 -10.48 16.58
N PRO A 541 10.36 -9.82 16.35
CA PRO A 541 9.69 -9.82 15.04
C PRO A 541 10.59 -9.20 13.97
N THR A 542 10.76 -9.88 12.84
CA THR A 542 11.54 -9.42 11.69
C THR A 542 10.60 -9.06 10.53
N PRO A 543 10.74 -7.90 9.87
CA PRO A 543 9.94 -7.56 8.71
C PRO A 543 10.28 -8.47 7.52
N VAL A 544 9.24 -8.93 6.82
CA VAL A 544 9.33 -9.85 5.66
C VAL A 544 8.95 -9.15 4.36
N ALA A 545 7.90 -8.33 4.43
CA ALA A 545 7.40 -7.57 3.30
C ALA A 545 6.68 -6.31 3.80
N GLU A 546 6.81 -5.23 3.05
CA GLU A 546 6.20 -3.94 3.33
C GLU A 546 5.17 -3.57 2.24
N GLY A 547 4.32 -2.60 2.53
CA GLY A 547 3.32 -2.13 1.58
C GLY A 547 2.25 -3.18 1.27
N LEU A 548 1.88 -4.04 2.20
CA LEU A 548 0.73 -4.93 2.05
C LEU A 548 -0.58 -4.14 2.16
N ALA A 549 -1.60 -4.62 1.47
CA ALA A 549 -2.95 -4.10 1.67
C ALA A 549 -3.32 -4.22 3.17
N PRO A 550 -3.73 -3.11 3.82
CA PRO A 550 -4.10 -3.14 5.23
C PRO A 550 -5.29 -4.07 5.47
N ALA A 551 -5.37 -4.62 6.67
CA ALA A 551 -6.40 -5.59 7.05
C ALA A 551 -7.80 -4.97 7.19
N GLY A 552 -8.34 -4.29 6.23
CA GLY A 552 -9.63 -3.61 6.16
C GLY A 552 -10.66 -3.87 7.29
N LEU A 553 -11.93 -3.68 7.01
CA LEU A 553 -13.02 -3.93 7.99
C LEU A 553 -13.16 -5.42 8.38
N ALA A 554 -12.70 -6.33 7.52
CA ALA A 554 -12.72 -7.76 7.82
C ALA A 554 -11.61 -8.19 8.77
N LEU A 555 -10.65 -7.33 9.09
CA LEU A 555 -9.52 -7.59 9.99
C LEU A 555 -8.66 -8.78 9.57
N ARG A 556 -8.69 -9.13 8.28
CA ARG A 556 -7.86 -10.18 7.68
C ARG A 556 -6.73 -9.57 6.88
N GLY A 557 -5.49 -9.93 7.18
CA GLY A 557 -4.34 -9.59 6.34
C GLY A 557 -4.37 -10.40 5.03
N SER A 558 -4.14 -9.72 3.92
CA SER A 558 -4.16 -10.30 2.57
C SER A 558 -2.87 -11.05 2.27
N PHE A 559 -2.54 -12.07 3.06
CA PHE A 559 -1.37 -12.93 2.90
C PHE A 559 -1.67 -14.40 3.24
N SER A 560 -0.84 -15.29 2.72
CA SER A 560 -0.88 -16.74 2.95
C SER A 560 0.51 -17.33 2.78
N ALA A 561 0.84 -18.38 3.52
CA ALA A 561 2.10 -19.11 3.39
C ALA A 561 1.83 -20.59 3.16
N ALA A 562 2.74 -21.27 2.45
CA ALA A 562 2.67 -22.71 2.24
C ALA A 562 4.07 -23.34 2.25
N GLY A 563 4.21 -24.43 2.98
CA GLY A 563 5.49 -25.10 3.17
C GLY A 563 6.59 -24.16 3.69
N PRO A 564 7.86 -24.56 3.56
CA PRO A 564 8.97 -23.79 4.14
C PRO A 564 9.42 -22.60 3.29
N SER A 565 8.87 -22.40 2.10
CA SER A 565 9.49 -21.45 1.16
C SER A 565 8.54 -20.51 0.44
N LEU A 566 7.24 -20.73 0.50
CA LEU A 566 6.28 -19.96 -0.31
C LEU A 566 5.45 -19.00 0.53
N LEU A 567 5.40 -17.75 0.09
CA LEU A 567 4.60 -16.68 0.65
C LEU A 567 3.83 -16.00 -0.48
N ALA A 568 2.55 -15.75 -0.30
CA ALA A 568 1.76 -14.93 -1.22
C ALA A 568 1.10 -13.78 -0.46
N TYR A 569 1.06 -12.60 -1.04
CA TYR A 569 0.37 -11.44 -0.46
C TYR A 569 -0.16 -10.49 -1.54
N LEU A 570 -1.14 -9.68 -1.16
CA LEU A 570 -1.65 -8.60 -1.96
C LEU A 570 -0.92 -7.30 -1.56
N ALA A 571 -0.23 -6.68 -2.50
CA ALA A 571 0.36 -5.37 -2.27
C ALA A 571 -0.73 -4.29 -2.19
N ALA A 572 -0.54 -3.31 -1.30
CA ALA A 572 -1.38 -2.13 -1.26
C ALA A 572 -1.32 -1.43 -2.64
N GLN A 573 -2.48 -1.20 -3.21
CA GLN A 573 -2.58 -0.35 -4.38
C GLN A 573 -2.95 1.05 -3.89
N PRO A 574 -2.27 2.11 -4.33
CA PRO A 574 -2.78 3.44 -4.10
C PRO A 574 -4.19 3.50 -4.69
N ALA A 575 -5.16 3.89 -3.88
CA ALA A 575 -6.51 4.11 -4.36
C ALA A 575 -6.48 5.36 -5.26
N LEU A 576 -6.29 5.17 -6.57
CA LEU A 576 -6.33 6.23 -7.57
C LEU A 576 -7.78 6.65 -7.79
N THR A 577 -8.41 7.17 -6.73
CA THR A 577 -9.77 7.69 -6.76
C THR A 577 -9.75 9.20 -6.78
N GLN A 578 -10.70 9.79 -7.50
CA GLN A 578 -10.95 11.22 -7.53
C GLN A 578 -12.42 11.51 -7.24
N LEU A 579 -12.71 12.68 -6.73
CA LEU A 579 -14.08 13.18 -6.60
C LEU A 579 -14.46 13.97 -7.84
N ALA A 580 -15.50 13.51 -8.53
CA ALA A 580 -16.00 14.15 -9.74
C ALA A 580 -17.48 14.51 -9.63
N TRP A 581 -17.83 15.68 -10.15
CA TRP A 581 -19.21 16.14 -10.28
C TRP A 581 -19.87 15.59 -11.54
N PHE A 582 -21.11 15.18 -11.41
CA PHE A 582 -21.96 14.71 -12.51
C PHE A 582 -23.31 15.41 -12.48
N ASP A 583 -23.88 15.69 -13.66
CA ASP A 583 -25.25 16.13 -13.76
C ASP A 583 -26.25 14.95 -13.68
N ARG A 584 -27.53 15.23 -13.78
CA ARG A 584 -28.60 14.20 -13.73
C ARG A 584 -28.61 13.25 -14.95
N GLN A 585 -27.89 13.56 -16.00
CA GLN A 585 -27.70 12.74 -17.20
C GLN A 585 -26.38 11.94 -17.16
N GLY A 586 -25.61 12.03 -16.06
CA GLY A 586 -24.33 11.36 -15.89
C GLY A 586 -23.17 12.01 -16.65
N ARG A 587 -23.32 13.25 -17.14
CA ARG A 587 -22.23 13.99 -17.81
C ARG A 587 -21.29 14.55 -16.74
N PRO A 588 -19.97 14.35 -16.89
CA PRO A 588 -18.99 14.90 -15.96
C PRO A 588 -18.95 16.44 -16.07
N LEU A 589 -18.90 17.11 -14.92
CA LEU A 589 -18.87 18.56 -14.79
C LEU A 589 -17.54 19.08 -14.23
N GLY A 590 -16.58 18.20 -13.95
CA GLY A 590 -15.27 18.54 -13.37
C GLY A 590 -15.00 17.79 -12.07
N THR A 591 -13.82 18.02 -11.51
CA THR A 591 -13.33 17.36 -10.28
C THR A 591 -13.25 18.34 -9.12
N VAL A 592 -13.25 17.81 -7.89
CA VAL A 592 -13.02 18.59 -6.67
C VAL A 592 -11.53 18.48 -6.30
N ALA A 593 -10.91 19.61 -5.97
CA ALA A 593 -9.53 19.67 -5.51
C ALA A 593 -9.42 19.12 -4.07
N VAL A 594 -9.28 17.80 -3.96
CA VAL A 594 -8.98 17.07 -2.72
C VAL A 594 -7.77 16.17 -2.98
N PRO A 595 -7.03 15.73 -1.94
CA PRO A 595 -5.96 14.77 -2.14
C PRO A 595 -6.43 13.50 -2.85
N GLU A 596 -5.59 12.95 -3.72
CA GLU A 596 -5.86 11.69 -4.41
C GLU A 596 -6.09 10.55 -3.41
N GLY A 597 -7.01 9.65 -3.71
CA GLY A 597 -7.40 8.60 -2.78
C GLY A 597 -8.50 8.98 -1.78
N SER A 598 -8.99 10.23 -1.81
CA SER A 598 -10.10 10.70 -0.98
C SER A 598 -11.39 9.90 -1.23
N GLN A 599 -12.09 9.58 -0.13
CA GLN A 599 -13.31 8.76 -0.11
C GLN A 599 -14.39 9.42 0.76
N SER A 600 -15.59 8.82 0.80
CA SER A 600 -16.70 9.18 1.71
C SER A 600 -17.07 10.67 1.69
N PRO A 601 -17.47 11.24 0.53
CA PRO A 601 -17.80 12.66 0.46
C PRO A 601 -19.08 12.98 1.23
N GLU A 602 -19.01 13.98 2.12
CA GLU A 602 -20.15 14.55 2.84
C GLU A 602 -20.20 16.06 2.61
N ILE A 603 -21.19 16.51 1.83
CA ILE A 603 -21.38 17.92 1.49
C ILE A 603 -22.05 18.64 2.68
N SER A 604 -21.55 19.83 3.04
CA SER A 604 -22.16 20.65 4.08
C SER A 604 -23.60 21.06 3.71
N PRO A 605 -24.49 21.29 4.69
CA PRO A 605 -25.87 21.65 4.42
C PRO A 605 -26.05 22.90 3.55
N ASP A 606 -25.09 23.81 3.55
CA ASP A 606 -25.05 25.03 2.72
C ASP A 606 -24.45 24.82 1.33
N GLY A 607 -23.96 23.60 1.02
CA GLY A 607 -23.38 23.26 -0.28
C GLY A 607 -22.00 23.85 -0.58
N LYS A 608 -21.33 24.49 0.40
CA LYS A 608 -20.07 25.22 0.16
C LYS A 608 -18.81 24.43 0.48
N ARG A 609 -18.93 23.40 1.32
CA ARG A 609 -17.79 22.59 1.80
C ARG A 609 -18.08 21.12 1.58
N VAL A 610 -17.04 20.32 1.47
CA VAL A 610 -17.13 18.86 1.47
C VAL A 610 -16.10 18.28 2.41
N LEU A 611 -16.50 17.35 3.25
CA LEU A 611 -15.62 16.49 4.04
C LEU A 611 -15.33 15.22 3.26
N VAL A 612 -14.10 14.76 3.34
CA VAL A 612 -13.66 13.49 2.76
C VAL A 612 -12.77 12.76 3.74
N GLU A 613 -12.72 11.44 3.64
CA GLU A 613 -11.75 10.61 4.32
C GLU A 613 -10.54 10.38 3.43
N LEU A 614 -9.36 10.48 4.01
CA LEU A 614 -8.09 10.12 3.35
C LEU A 614 -7.30 9.19 4.25
N ARG A 615 -6.79 8.11 3.66
CA ARG A 615 -5.86 7.21 4.35
C ARG A 615 -4.42 7.66 4.04
N ASP A 616 -3.65 7.90 5.08
CA ASP A 616 -2.24 8.26 4.95
C ASP A 616 -1.35 7.03 4.64
N ALA A 617 -0.05 7.27 4.44
CA ALA A 617 0.92 6.22 4.16
C ALA A 617 1.12 5.24 5.34
N SER A 618 0.81 5.65 6.57
CA SER A 618 0.83 4.78 7.75
C SER A 618 -0.40 3.87 7.85
N GLY A 619 -1.40 4.10 7.00
CA GLY A 619 -2.69 3.40 7.00
C GLY A 619 -3.74 4.03 7.91
N SER A 620 -3.40 5.10 8.66
CA SER A 620 -4.34 5.86 9.47
C SER A 620 -5.27 6.72 8.60
N ARG A 621 -6.50 6.92 9.04
CA ARG A 621 -7.48 7.75 8.35
C ARG A 621 -7.67 9.07 9.04
N ASP A 622 -7.72 10.11 8.23
CA ASP A 622 -8.04 11.46 8.65
C ASP A 622 -9.19 12.04 7.84
N LEU A 623 -9.86 12.99 8.45
CA LEU A 623 -10.83 13.81 7.74
C LEU A 623 -10.15 15.03 7.13
N TRP A 624 -10.53 15.33 5.90
CA TRP A 624 -10.10 16.51 5.16
C TRP A 624 -11.34 17.33 4.77
N MET A 625 -11.21 18.64 4.82
CA MET A 625 -12.27 19.56 4.42
C MET A 625 -11.85 20.37 3.19
N ALA A 626 -12.64 20.31 2.15
CA ALA A 626 -12.46 21.17 0.98
C ALA A 626 -13.50 22.26 0.90
N ASN A 627 -13.06 23.46 0.51
CA ASN A 627 -13.91 24.59 0.15
C ASN A 627 -14.19 24.52 -1.36
N LEU A 628 -15.44 24.26 -1.71
CA LEU A 628 -15.85 24.03 -3.11
C LEU A 628 -15.77 25.28 -3.98
N ALA A 629 -15.91 26.48 -3.39
CA ALA A 629 -15.81 27.74 -4.12
C ALA A 629 -14.36 28.16 -4.36
N ARG A 630 -13.47 27.88 -3.41
CA ARG A 630 -12.05 28.29 -3.47
C ARG A 630 -11.17 27.23 -4.11
N GLY A 631 -11.64 25.99 -4.24
CA GLY A 631 -10.83 24.86 -4.74
C GLY A 631 -9.65 24.50 -3.85
N THR A 632 -9.77 24.72 -2.52
CA THR A 632 -8.71 24.41 -1.54
C THR A 632 -9.17 23.34 -0.58
N ALA A 633 -8.27 22.44 -0.19
CA ALA A 633 -8.50 21.42 0.83
C ALA A 633 -7.47 21.52 1.94
N SER A 634 -7.88 21.23 3.18
CA SER A 634 -7.02 21.18 4.35
C SER A 634 -7.38 19.99 5.24
N ARG A 635 -6.41 19.48 5.97
CA ARG A 635 -6.65 18.44 6.97
C ARG A 635 -7.56 18.99 8.07
N PHE A 636 -8.57 18.21 8.46
CA PHE A 636 -9.58 18.60 9.44
C PHE A 636 -9.33 17.95 10.81
N THR A 637 -8.93 16.68 10.87
CA THR A 637 -8.56 15.98 12.10
C THR A 637 -7.05 15.73 12.16
N PHE A 638 -6.45 15.72 13.36
CA PHE A 638 -5.01 15.70 13.53
C PHE A 638 -4.51 14.65 14.54
N ASP A 639 -5.42 13.92 15.20
CA ASP A 639 -5.04 12.83 16.12
C ASP A 639 -4.43 11.67 15.32
N PRO A 640 -3.40 10.95 15.83
CA PRO A 640 -2.81 9.80 15.13
C PRO A 640 -3.75 8.60 14.97
N ALA A 641 -4.88 8.56 15.65
CA ALA A 641 -5.87 7.50 15.56
C ALA A 641 -6.74 7.64 14.31
N ASP A 642 -7.37 6.55 13.87
CA ASP A 642 -8.34 6.55 12.78
C ASP A 642 -9.54 7.44 13.11
N ASP A 643 -9.81 8.42 12.25
CA ASP A 643 -10.99 9.26 12.24
C ASP A 643 -11.78 9.05 10.95
N SER A 644 -13.07 8.68 11.05
CA SER A 644 -13.90 8.28 9.90
C SER A 644 -15.37 8.61 10.05
N ASP A 645 -16.11 8.44 8.95
CA ASP A 645 -17.57 8.53 8.88
C ASP A 645 -18.11 9.88 9.41
N PRO A 646 -17.70 11.01 8.80
CA PRO A 646 -18.13 12.33 9.25
C PRO A 646 -19.59 12.59 8.94
N VAL A 647 -20.30 13.25 9.86
CA VAL A 647 -21.70 13.70 9.69
C VAL A 647 -21.81 15.15 10.13
N TRP A 648 -22.33 16.00 9.23
CA TRP A 648 -22.59 17.39 9.53
C TRP A 648 -23.76 17.57 10.49
N SER A 649 -23.64 18.52 11.43
CA SER A 649 -24.82 19.03 12.13
C SER A 649 -25.73 19.78 11.15
N PRO A 650 -27.04 19.86 11.43
CA PRO A 650 -28.01 20.52 10.52
C PRO A 650 -27.70 21.98 10.24
N ASP A 651 -27.09 22.68 11.21
CA ASP A 651 -26.64 24.07 11.09
C ASP A 651 -25.30 24.24 10.32
N GLY A 652 -24.62 23.13 10.03
CA GLY A 652 -23.31 23.13 9.37
C GLY A 652 -22.15 23.62 10.23
N LEU A 653 -22.38 23.88 11.54
CA LEU A 653 -21.35 24.42 12.45
C LEU A 653 -20.49 23.36 13.11
N ARG A 654 -20.94 22.10 13.14
CA ARG A 654 -20.23 20.99 13.80
C ARG A 654 -20.22 19.76 12.91
N VAL A 655 -19.21 18.92 13.15
CA VAL A 655 -19.05 17.62 12.52
C VAL A 655 -18.89 16.56 13.60
N VAL A 656 -19.76 15.55 13.58
CA VAL A 656 -19.59 14.34 14.40
C VAL A 656 -18.90 13.27 13.55
N PHE A 657 -17.97 12.55 14.13
CA PHE A 657 -17.22 11.50 13.45
C PHE A 657 -16.83 10.37 14.43
N GLN A 658 -16.54 9.20 13.89
CA GLN A 658 -16.00 8.09 14.65
C GLN A 658 -14.51 8.30 14.82
N SER A 659 -13.98 8.02 16.03
CA SER A 659 -12.54 7.98 16.29
C SER A 659 -12.16 6.76 17.10
N SER A 660 -10.97 6.21 16.80
CA SER A 660 -10.39 5.08 17.57
C SER A 660 -9.37 5.51 18.63
N ARG A 661 -9.28 6.82 18.93
CA ARG A 661 -8.33 7.35 19.90
C ARG A 661 -8.51 6.77 21.31
N GLY A 662 -7.39 6.62 22.02
CA GLY A 662 -7.39 5.90 23.29
C GLY A 662 -7.71 4.41 23.19
N GLY A 663 -7.80 3.84 21.96
CA GLY A 663 -8.01 2.43 21.68
C GLY A 663 -9.43 1.94 21.82
N LYS A 664 -10.38 2.84 21.96
CA LYS A 664 -11.81 2.54 22.03
C LYS A 664 -12.52 3.34 20.93
N SER A 665 -13.46 2.70 20.21
CA SER A 665 -14.30 3.45 19.29
C SER A 665 -15.24 4.35 20.07
N ALA A 666 -15.26 5.63 19.73
CA ALA A 666 -16.17 6.61 20.29
C ALA A 666 -16.56 7.66 19.26
N LEU A 667 -17.66 8.37 19.50
CA LEU A 667 -18.05 9.51 18.71
C LEU A 667 -17.37 10.77 19.23
N TYR A 668 -16.80 11.54 18.33
CA TYR A 668 -16.19 12.84 18.60
C TYR A 668 -16.89 13.93 17.81
N VAL A 669 -16.80 15.16 18.28
CA VAL A 669 -17.36 16.33 17.64
C VAL A 669 -16.29 17.41 17.53
N LYS A 670 -16.29 18.13 16.41
CA LYS A 670 -15.43 19.27 16.15
C LYS A 670 -16.22 20.41 15.50
N SER A 671 -15.87 21.66 15.85
CA SER A 671 -16.36 22.84 15.14
C SER A 671 -15.85 22.83 13.68
N SER A 672 -16.72 23.15 12.73
CA SER A 672 -16.38 23.24 11.33
C SER A 672 -15.67 24.55 10.93
N GLU A 673 -15.65 25.55 11.83
CA GLU A 673 -15.15 26.90 11.55
C GLU A 673 -13.85 27.25 12.27
N SER A 674 -13.41 26.41 13.22
CA SER A 674 -12.25 26.70 14.06
C SER A 674 -11.25 25.55 14.13
N GLU A 675 -9.99 25.88 14.41
CA GLU A 675 -8.94 24.94 14.81
C GLU A 675 -9.14 24.41 16.26
N GLY A 676 -10.37 24.51 16.80
CA GLY A 676 -10.72 24.11 18.15
C GLY A 676 -10.48 22.61 18.43
N PRO A 677 -10.46 22.26 19.72
CA PRO A 677 -10.22 20.87 20.13
C PRO A 677 -11.34 19.95 19.65
N GLU A 678 -10.99 18.70 19.47
CA GLU A 678 -11.91 17.62 19.17
C GLU A 678 -12.45 17.07 20.48
N GLU A 679 -13.74 17.21 20.72
CA GLU A 679 -14.39 16.84 21.96
C GLU A 679 -15.07 15.48 21.85
N LYS A 680 -15.01 14.69 22.90
CA LYS A 680 -15.74 13.43 22.96
C LYS A 680 -17.25 13.70 23.04
N PHE A 681 -17.99 13.19 22.06
CA PHE A 681 -19.41 13.43 21.92
C PHE A 681 -20.26 12.41 22.68
N ALA A 682 -19.92 11.13 22.57
CA ALA A 682 -20.58 10.04 23.28
C ALA A 682 -19.66 8.82 23.39
N ASP A 683 -19.81 8.09 24.51
CA ASP A 683 -19.21 6.78 24.72
C ASP A 683 -20.12 5.69 24.15
N TRP A 684 -19.50 4.61 23.72
CA TRP A 684 -20.17 3.40 23.29
C TRP A 684 -19.74 2.21 24.16
N PRO A 685 -20.63 1.23 24.42
CA PRO A 685 -20.28 0.05 25.23
C PRO A 685 -19.03 -0.66 24.72
N GLU A 686 -18.22 -1.17 25.63
CA GLU A 686 -16.96 -1.85 25.30
C GLU A 686 -17.12 -2.97 24.27
N GLY A 687 -16.23 -3.04 23.31
CA GLY A 687 -16.18 -4.06 22.25
C GLY A 687 -17.08 -3.82 21.05
N ARG A 688 -17.77 -2.67 20.95
CA ARG A 688 -18.56 -2.31 19.79
C ARG A 688 -18.07 -1.02 19.14
N ILE A 689 -18.18 -0.94 17.82
CA ILE A 689 -17.84 0.24 17.03
C ILE A 689 -19.14 0.96 16.65
N ALA A 690 -19.19 2.28 16.83
CA ALA A 690 -20.30 3.10 16.40
C ALA A 690 -19.88 3.98 15.22
N PHE A 691 -20.57 3.87 14.10
CA PHE A 691 -20.34 4.67 12.90
C PHE A 691 -21.53 5.60 12.67
N PRO A 692 -21.38 6.92 12.84
CA PRO A 692 -22.46 7.86 12.60
C PRO A 692 -22.85 7.87 11.12
N SER A 693 -24.13 8.07 10.83
CA SER A 693 -24.62 8.01 9.45
C SER A 693 -25.57 9.14 9.06
N SER A 694 -26.31 9.71 10.01
CA SER A 694 -27.20 10.83 9.72
C SER A 694 -27.58 11.59 10.99
N TRP A 695 -27.64 12.92 10.92
CA TRP A 695 -28.17 13.77 11.99
C TRP A 695 -29.56 14.30 11.58
N SER A 696 -30.56 14.18 12.47
CA SER A 696 -31.88 14.68 12.17
C SER A 696 -31.87 16.21 12.01
N ARG A 697 -32.66 16.75 11.09
CA ARG A 697 -32.65 18.19 10.75
C ARG A 697 -33.08 19.09 11.93
N ASP A 698 -33.89 18.57 12.84
CA ASP A 698 -34.28 19.25 14.08
C ASP A 698 -33.19 19.22 15.18
N GLY A 699 -32.04 18.59 14.90
CA GLY A 699 -30.91 18.49 15.82
C GLY A 699 -31.08 17.52 16.98
N ARG A 700 -32.20 16.76 17.07
CA ARG A 700 -32.55 15.98 18.25
C ARG A 700 -32.04 14.55 18.27
N PHE A 701 -31.73 13.99 17.09
CA PHE A 701 -31.33 12.58 16.98
C PHE A 701 -30.12 12.39 16.06
N LEU A 702 -29.26 11.45 16.41
CA LEU A 702 -28.18 10.96 15.56
C LEU A 702 -28.42 9.47 15.25
N LEU A 703 -28.40 9.10 13.98
CA LEU A 703 -28.34 7.70 13.56
C LEU A 703 -26.91 7.23 13.50
N PHE A 704 -26.69 6.00 13.90
CA PHE A 704 -25.38 5.34 13.78
C PHE A 704 -25.55 3.82 13.63
N ASN A 705 -24.52 3.17 13.09
CA ASN A 705 -24.48 1.73 12.87
C ASN A 705 -23.58 1.07 13.91
N SER A 706 -24.06 -0.03 14.53
CA SER A 706 -23.31 -0.86 15.48
C SER A 706 -23.94 -2.24 15.60
N GLY A 707 -23.69 -3.14 14.63
CA GLY A 707 -24.38 -4.43 14.54
C GLY A 707 -25.89 -4.29 14.38
N GLY A 708 -26.33 -3.29 13.62
CA GLY A 708 -27.69 -2.84 13.39
C GLY A 708 -27.72 -1.31 13.32
N LEU A 709 -28.89 -0.75 13.00
CA LEU A 709 -29.09 0.69 12.96
C LEU A 709 -29.68 1.18 14.30
N TRP A 710 -29.07 2.19 14.89
CA TRP A 710 -29.40 2.76 16.19
C TRP A 710 -29.73 4.23 16.08
N SER A 711 -30.57 4.75 16.99
CA SER A 711 -30.84 6.17 17.18
C SER A 711 -30.39 6.62 18.56
N LEU A 712 -29.63 7.71 18.61
CA LEU A 712 -29.17 8.38 19.83
C LEU A 712 -29.94 9.70 20.02
N PRO A 713 -30.78 9.85 21.06
CA PRO A 713 -31.32 11.15 21.42
C PRO A 713 -30.19 12.09 21.88
N LEU A 714 -30.22 13.34 21.41
CA LEU A 714 -29.17 14.34 21.74
C LEU A 714 -29.59 15.28 22.88
N THR A 715 -30.86 15.18 23.32
CA THR A 715 -31.43 15.89 24.47
C THR A 715 -32.03 14.91 25.47
N GLY A 716 -32.05 15.27 26.72
CA GLY A 716 -32.58 14.42 27.79
C GLY A 716 -31.66 13.23 28.16
N ASP A 717 -32.26 12.09 28.43
CA ASP A 717 -31.51 10.85 28.72
C ASP A 717 -30.93 10.29 27.41
N ARG A 718 -29.67 10.58 27.14
CA ARG A 718 -28.94 10.18 25.90
C ARG A 718 -28.71 8.67 25.80
N ARG A 719 -29.78 7.86 25.94
CA ARG A 719 -29.71 6.41 25.79
C ARG A 719 -29.98 6.01 24.34
N PRO A 720 -29.05 5.32 23.69
CA PRO A 720 -29.28 4.80 22.35
C PRO A 720 -30.38 3.74 22.35
N THR A 721 -31.20 3.75 21.31
CA THR A 721 -32.24 2.74 21.09
C THR A 721 -32.00 2.08 19.72
N MET A 722 -32.20 0.74 19.68
CA MET A 722 -32.07 0.01 18.43
C MET A 722 -33.28 0.32 17.53
N PHE A 723 -32.99 0.86 16.33
CA PHE A 723 -34.01 1.19 15.35
C PHE A 723 -34.35 -0.02 14.46
N THR A 724 -33.39 -0.80 14.06
CA THR A 724 -33.56 -2.08 13.35
C THR A 724 -32.53 -3.10 13.78
N ALA A 725 -33.01 -4.35 14.00
CA ALA A 725 -32.23 -5.48 14.48
C ALA A 725 -31.67 -6.36 13.36
N ALA A 726 -31.93 -6.03 12.08
CA ALA A 726 -31.42 -6.83 10.96
C ALA A 726 -29.90 -6.88 10.99
N SER A 727 -29.31 -8.06 10.84
CA SER A 727 -27.91 -8.35 11.11
C SER A 727 -26.93 -7.56 10.22
N VAL A 728 -27.38 -7.06 9.08
CA VAL A 728 -26.59 -6.27 8.13
C VAL A 728 -27.41 -5.06 7.62
N SER A 729 -28.07 -4.34 8.51
CA SER A 729 -28.69 -3.07 8.17
C SER A 729 -27.71 -1.92 8.38
N GLY A 730 -27.73 -0.91 7.51
CA GLY A 730 -26.82 0.21 7.61
C GLY A 730 -27.12 1.38 6.67
N ALA A 731 -26.23 2.34 6.63
CA ALA A 731 -26.35 3.55 5.83
C ALA A 731 -27.66 4.32 6.05
N GLY A 732 -28.11 4.40 7.30
CA GLY A 732 -29.39 5.04 7.67
C GLY A 732 -29.35 6.54 7.43
N GLN A 733 -30.39 7.11 6.81
CA GLN A 733 -30.55 8.52 6.52
C GLN A 733 -31.92 9.01 6.93
N PHE A 734 -31.98 10.06 7.78
CA PHE A 734 -33.22 10.74 8.05
C PHE A 734 -33.77 11.44 6.81
N SER A 735 -35.07 11.34 6.59
CA SER A 735 -35.74 12.26 5.68
C SER A 735 -35.61 13.70 6.19
N PRO A 736 -35.63 14.73 5.30
CA PRO A 736 -35.48 16.13 5.71
C PRO A 736 -36.56 16.63 6.69
N ASP A 737 -37.72 16.01 6.71
CA ASP A 737 -38.79 16.30 7.65
C ASP A 737 -38.72 15.50 8.96
N GLY A 738 -37.72 14.58 9.07
CA GLY A 738 -37.47 13.77 10.26
C GLY A 738 -38.46 12.64 10.52
N ARG A 739 -39.44 12.42 9.64
CA ARG A 739 -40.52 11.43 9.85
C ARG A 739 -40.12 10.03 9.39
N TRP A 740 -39.16 9.92 8.51
CA TRP A 740 -38.76 8.69 7.89
C TRP A 740 -37.26 8.45 8.02
N VAL A 741 -36.87 7.19 8.01
CA VAL A 741 -35.48 6.76 7.89
C VAL A 741 -35.37 5.82 6.71
N ALA A 742 -34.55 6.17 5.71
CA ALA A 742 -34.16 5.27 4.64
C ALA A 742 -32.89 4.52 5.04
N TYR A 743 -32.82 3.23 4.78
CA TYR A 743 -31.65 2.38 5.10
C TYR A 743 -31.55 1.20 4.13
N GLN A 744 -30.35 0.62 4.03
CA GLN A 744 -30.14 -0.64 3.32
C GLN A 744 -30.22 -1.82 4.29
N SER A 745 -30.79 -2.94 3.84
CA SER A 745 -30.87 -4.18 4.63
C SER A 745 -30.93 -5.39 3.72
N ASP A 746 -30.37 -6.51 4.17
CA ASP A 746 -30.43 -7.82 3.51
C ASP A 746 -31.49 -8.75 4.07
N GLU A 747 -32.44 -8.26 4.83
CA GLU A 747 -33.48 -9.04 5.48
C GLU A 747 -34.37 -9.85 4.51
N SER A 748 -34.42 -9.49 3.23
CA SER A 748 -35.11 -10.24 2.16
C SER A 748 -34.20 -11.24 1.42
N GLY A 749 -32.99 -11.52 1.93
CA GLY A 749 -32.01 -12.39 1.31
C GLY A 749 -31.07 -11.67 0.34
N GLN A 750 -31.37 -10.44 -0.07
CA GLN A 750 -30.50 -9.54 -0.82
C GLN A 750 -30.61 -8.11 -0.30
N PHE A 751 -29.60 -7.30 -0.53
CA PHE A 751 -29.63 -5.89 -0.10
C PHE A 751 -30.68 -5.11 -0.85
N GLN A 752 -31.64 -4.55 -0.10
CA GLN A 752 -32.68 -3.67 -0.60
C GLN A 752 -32.68 -2.35 0.17
N ILE A 753 -33.27 -1.32 -0.42
CA ILE A 753 -33.55 -0.06 0.26
C ILE A 753 -34.94 -0.14 0.89
N TYR A 754 -34.99 0.13 2.19
CA TYR A 754 -36.21 0.25 2.97
C TYR A 754 -36.35 1.66 3.49
N VAL A 755 -37.61 2.08 3.67
CA VAL A 755 -37.98 3.29 4.41
C VAL A 755 -38.86 2.87 5.56
N ARG A 756 -38.58 3.38 6.76
CA ARG A 756 -39.40 3.11 7.95
C ARG A 756 -39.75 4.41 8.66
N ALA A 757 -40.96 4.47 9.23
CA ALA A 757 -41.38 5.60 10.04
C ALA A 757 -40.51 5.74 11.31
N PHE A 758 -40.22 7.00 11.68
CA PHE A 758 -39.44 7.32 12.87
C PHE A 758 -40.29 8.08 13.89
N PRO A 759 -40.21 7.74 15.20
CA PRO A 759 -39.32 6.74 15.82
C PRO A 759 -39.78 5.29 15.67
N SER A 760 -41.03 5.07 15.29
CA SER A 760 -41.65 3.73 15.11
C SER A 760 -42.80 3.81 14.10
N GLY A 761 -43.14 2.67 13.46
CA GLY A 761 -44.29 2.60 12.55
C GLY A 761 -44.02 1.72 11.33
N GLY A 762 -44.75 2.01 10.25
CA GLY A 762 -44.73 1.23 9.00
C GLY A 762 -43.33 1.18 8.33
N LYS A 763 -43.14 0.12 7.55
CA LYS A 763 -41.92 -0.12 6.76
C LYS A 763 -42.31 -0.42 5.32
N TRP A 764 -41.56 0.15 4.38
CA TRP A 764 -41.78 0.01 2.94
C TRP A 764 -40.47 -0.35 2.25
N GLN A 765 -40.49 -1.34 1.37
CA GLN A 765 -39.40 -1.62 0.46
C GLN A 765 -39.47 -0.66 -0.73
N VAL A 766 -38.38 -0.02 -1.07
CA VAL A 766 -38.30 1.02 -2.12
C VAL A 766 -37.62 0.49 -3.37
N SER A 767 -36.52 -0.28 -3.23
CA SER A 767 -35.85 -0.90 -4.37
C SER A 767 -36.45 -2.25 -4.73
N THR A 768 -36.36 -2.68 -6.00
CA THR A 768 -36.89 -3.96 -6.51
C THR A 768 -35.78 -4.97 -6.82
N ASP A 769 -34.68 -4.51 -7.40
CA ASP A 769 -33.60 -5.32 -7.93
C ASP A 769 -32.30 -5.15 -7.14
N GLY A 770 -32.42 -4.87 -5.85
CA GLY A 770 -31.31 -4.53 -4.97
C GLY A 770 -31.05 -3.04 -4.87
N GLY A 771 -30.37 -2.64 -3.78
CA GLY A 771 -30.02 -1.23 -3.59
C GLY A 771 -29.10 -0.99 -2.41
N PHE A 772 -28.29 0.05 -2.53
CA PHE A 772 -27.26 0.42 -1.57
C PHE A 772 -27.21 1.93 -1.35
N LYS A 773 -26.87 2.37 -0.13
CA LYS A 773 -26.45 3.74 0.22
C LYS A 773 -27.48 4.80 -0.14
N PRO A 774 -28.70 4.76 0.48
CA PRO A 774 -29.78 5.69 0.18
C PRO A 774 -29.39 7.13 0.58
N ARG A 775 -29.76 8.11 -0.26
CA ARG A 775 -29.58 9.54 0.00
C ARG A 775 -30.85 10.31 -0.35
N TRP A 776 -31.36 11.09 0.58
CA TRP A 776 -32.47 11.98 0.34
C TRP A 776 -32.08 13.25 -0.40
N ARG A 777 -32.92 13.74 -1.31
CA ARG A 777 -32.84 15.13 -1.73
C ARG A 777 -33.26 16.03 -0.56
N GLN A 778 -32.69 17.23 -0.45
CA GLN A 778 -32.90 18.11 0.71
C GLN A 778 -34.36 18.54 0.91
N ASP A 779 -35.22 18.52 -0.13
CA ASP A 779 -36.66 18.82 -0.06
C ASP A 779 -37.52 17.57 0.27
N GLY A 780 -36.91 16.39 0.37
CA GLY A 780 -37.60 15.11 0.67
C GLY A 780 -38.41 14.52 -0.49
N ARG A 781 -38.41 15.15 -1.67
CA ARG A 781 -39.22 14.70 -2.81
C ARG A 781 -38.57 13.59 -3.66
N GLU A 782 -37.31 13.33 -3.46
CA GLU A 782 -36.60 12.23 -4.14
C GLU A 782 -35.68 11.50 -3.16
N LEU A 783 -35.60 10.20 -3.36
CA LEU A 783 -34.66 9.30 -2.70
C LEU A 783 -33.77 8.67 -3.78
N TYR A 784 -32.46 8.80 -3.63
CA TYR A 784 -31.46 8.22 -4.52
C TYR A 784 -30.84 7.00 -3.88
N TYR A 785 -30.37 6.06 -4.68
CA TYR A 785 -29.58 4.91 -4.24
C TYR A 785 -28.76 4.33 -5.38
N ILE A 786 -27.79 3.49 -5.07
CA ILE A 786 -26.98 2.79 -6.07
C ILE A 786 -27.50 1.36 -6.23
N SER A 787 -27.78 0.94 -7.46
CA SER A 787 -28.15 -0.45 -7.78
C SER A 787 -26.93 -1.38 -7.78
N PRO A 788 -27.13 -2.73 -7.74
CA PRO A 788 -26.04 -3.70 -7.81
C PRO A 788 -25.14 -3.55 -9.04
N ASP A 789 -25.70 -3.15 -10.18
CA ASP A 789 -24.98 -2.89 -11.44
C ASP A 789 -24.42 -1.45 -11.53
N ARG A 790 -24.28 -0.76 -10.37
CA ARG A 790 -23.67 0.56 -10.20
C ARG A 790 -24.37 1.71 -10.94
N LYS A 791 -25.65 1.63 -11.13
CA LYS A 791 -26.47 2.73 -11.63
C LYS A 791 -26.92 3.61 -10.48
N LEU A 792 -26.97 4.92 -10.69
CA LEU A 792 -27.66 5.83 -9.79
C LEU A 792 -29.15 5.76 -10.09
N MET A 793 -29.91 5.34 -9.08
CA MET A 793 -31.36 5.19 -9.15
C MET A 793 -32.04 6.35 -8.44
N VAL A 794 -33.25 6.68 -8.84
CA VAL A 794 -34.10 7.68 -8.19
C VAL A 794 -35.53 7.16 -8.01
N VAL A 795 -36.11 7.51 -6.88
CA VAL A 795 -37.53 7.26 -6.53
C VAL A 795 -38.13 8.59 -6.14
N SER A 796 -39.27 8.95 -6.76
CA SER A 796 -40.05 10.13 -6.37
C SER A 796 -40.89 9.82 -5.14
N ILE A 797 -40.91 10.75 -4.19
CA ILE A 797 -41.66 10.64 -2.94
C ILE A 797 -42.78 11.69 -2.96
N GLU A 798 -44.01 11.22 -2.73
CA GLU A 798 -45.17 12.12 -2.64
C GLU A 798 -45.22 12.81 -1.27
N PRO A 799 -45.44 14.13 -1.25
CA PRO A 799 -45.63 14.83 0.01
C PRO A 799 -46.93 14.33 0.68
N GLY A 800 -46.89 13.98 1.95
CA GLY A 800 -48.04 13.48 2.68
C GLY A 800 -47.73 12.99 4.09
N THR A 801 -48.78 12.60 4.83
CA THR A 801 -48.64 11.98 6.15
C THR A 801 -48.33 10.48 6.06
N GLU A 802 -48.64 9.87 4.93
CA GLU A 802 -48.30 8.48 4.60
C GLU A 802 -47.12 8.47 3.63
N PHE A 803 -46.27 7.45 3.77
CA PHE A 803 -45.16 7.23 2.84
C PHE A 803 -45.69 6.65 1.51
N ARG A 804 -45.49 7.40 0.43
CA ARG A 804 -45.80 6.95 -0.94
C ARG A 804 -44.62 7.21 -1.84
N ALA A 805 -44.17 6.19 -2.55
CA ALA A 805 -43.03 6.23 -3.43
C ALA A 805 -43.40 5.73 -4.84
N SER A 806 -42.85 6.34 -5.86
CA SER A 806 -42.95 5.83 -7.25
C SER A 806 -42.10 4.58 -7.42
N SER A 807 -42.27 3.88 -8.54
CA SER A 807 -41.31 2.84 -8.96
C SER A 807 -39.92 3.46 -9.19
N PRO A 808 -38.85 2.74 -8.85
CA PRO A 808 -37.49 3.17 -9.12
C PRO A 808 -37.23 3.38 -10.62
N ARG A 809 -36.49 4.43 -10.97
CA ARG A 809 -35.96 4.62 -12.32
C ARG A 809 -34.48 4.91 -12.32
N GLU A 810 -33.80 4.48 -13.35
CA GLU A 810 -32.40 4.80 -13.61
C GLU A 810 -32.23 6.27 -13.93
N LEU A 811 -31.22 6.95 -13.33
CA LEU A 811 -30.74 8.25 -13.80
C LEU A 811 -29.63 8.05 -14.81
N PHE A 812 -28.55 7.36 -14.41
CA PHE A 812 -27.42 7.06 -15.29
C PHE A 812 -26.51 5.95 -14.71
N GLN A 813 -25.72 5.34 -15.60
CA GLN A 813 -24.66 4.40 -15.24
C GLN A 813 -23.50 5.18 -14.61
N THR A 814 -23.08 4.80 -13.40
CA THR A 814 -21.95 5.44 -12.70
C THR A 814 -20.64 4.68 -12.92
N ARG A 815 -19.51 5.37 -12.66
CA ARG A 815 -18.19 4.79 -12.46
C ARG A 815 -17.79 4.84 -10.98
N ILE A 816 -18.74 4.64 -10.09
CA ILE A 816 -18.52 4.73 -8.65
C ILE A 816 -17.47 3.72 -8.20
N ALA A 817 -16.43 4.22 -7.52
CA ALA A 817 -15.35 3.39 -7.01
C ALA A 817 -15.69 2.81 -5.63
N GLY A 818 -15.03 1.72 -5.29
CA GLY A 818 -15.13 1.07 -3.99
C GLY A 818 -16.31 0.11 -3.82
N PRO A 819 -16.39 -0.57 -2.66
CA PRO A 819 -17.41 -1.58 -2.39
C PRO A 819 -18.79 -0.95 -2.13
N LEU A 820 -19.84 -1.56 -2.66
CA LEU A 820 -21.22 -1.15 -2.41
C LEU A 820 -21.81 -1.90 -1.20
N VAL A 821 -21.50 -3.17 -1.04
CA VAL A 821 -22.15 -4.10 -0.09
C VAL A 821 -21.66 -3.93 1.34
N TRP A 822 -20.34 -3.80 1.52
CA TRP A 822 -19.71 -3.74 2.84
C TRP A 822 -19.25 -2.31 3.15
N GLY A 823 -19.73 -1.81 4.24
CA GLY A 823 -19.39 -0.48 4.73
C GLY A 823 -20.58 0.47 4.62
N ILE A 824 -20.74 1.21 5.68
CA ILE A 824 -21.73 2.26 5.86
C ILE A 824 -21.35 3.54 5.13
N ARG A 825 -20.12 3.58 4.56
CA ARG A 825 -19.56 4.74 3.90
C ARG A 825 -20.24 5.03 2.57
N PHE A 826 -20.57 6.28 2.38
CA PHE A 826 -21.15 6.74 1.13
C PHE A 826 -20.06 7.10 0.12
N ASN A 827 -20.13 6.53 -1.07
CA ASN A 827 -19.18 6.83 -2.16
C ASN A 827 -19.71 7.94 -3.08
N TYR A 828 -20.83 8.55 -2.71
CA TYR A 828 -21.40 9.69 -3.42
C TYR A 828 -22.18 10.60 -2.45
N ALA A 829 -22.31 11.84 -2.85
CA ALA A 829 -23.15 12.83 -2.18
C ALA A 829 -24.06 13.54 -3.17
N VAL A 830 -25.22 13.99 -2.69
CA VAL A 830 -26.21 14.75 -3.46
C VAL A 830 -26.02 16.23 -3.15
N GLU A 831 -25.89 17.06 -4.18
CA GLU A 831 -25.75 18.50 -3.97
C GLU A 831 -27.01 19.11 -3.40
N PRO A 832 -26.94 19.84 -2.27
CA PRO A 832 -28.06 20.63 -1.77
C PRO A 832 -28.23 21.93 -2.58
N PRO A 833 -29.44 22.50 -2.67
CA PRO A 833 -30.69 21.96 -2.12
C PRO A 833 -31.46 21.08 -3.10
N ASP A 834 -31.21 21.19 -4.40
CA ASP A 834 -32.10 20.70 -5.44
C ASP A 834 -31.69 19.38 -6.12
N GLY A 835 -30.55 18.81 -5.74
CA GLY A 835 -30.10 17.53 -6.29
C GLY A 835 -29.83 17.56 -7.79
N LYS A 836 -29.36 18.69 -8.33
CA LYS A 836 -28.99 18.82 -9.75
C LYS A 836 -27.69 18.15 -10.10
N ARG A 837 -26.77 18.09 -9.13
CA ARG A 837 -25.46 17.46 -9.31
C ARG A 837 -25.19 16.41 -8.24
N PHE A 838 -24.34 15.48 -8.62
CA PHE A 838 -23.89 14.38 -7.73
C PHE A 838 -22.36 14.41 -7.66
N LEU A 839 -21.83 14.41 -6.46
CA LEU A 839 -20.40 14.25 -6.23
C LEU A 839 -20.11 12.76 -6.01
N ILE A 840 -19.34 12.17 -6.90
CA ILE A 840 -19.10 10.71 -6.92
C ILE A 840 -17.61 10.44 -6.81
N VAL A 841 -17.26 9.49 -5.95
CA VAL A 841 -15.91 8.92 -5.91
C VAL A 841 -15.76 8.01 -7.13
N THR A 842 -14.88 8.38 -8.05
CA THR A 842 -14.64 7.64 -9.29
C THR A 842 -13.22 7.12 -9.37
N ASP A 843 -13.03 6.02 -10.06
CA ASP A 843 -11.71 5.51 -10.42
C ASP A 843 -11.10 6.40 -11.51
N THR A 844 -9.83 6.80 -11.37
CA THR A 844 -9.11 7.59 -12.38
C THR A 844 -8.79 6.82 -13.66
N GLY A 845 -9.02 5.50 -13.67
CA GLY A 845 -8.72 4.62 -14.81
C GLY A 845 -7.24 4.36 -15.03
N GLN A 846 -6.37 4.88 -14.17
CA GLN A 846 -4.91 4.67 -14.24
C GLN A 846 -4.42 3.55 -13.32
N ALA A 847 -5.31 2.93 -12.54
CA ALA A 847 -4.94 1.86 -11.63
C ALA A 847 -4.41 0.65 -12.40
N ARG A 848 -3.20 0.20 -12.06
CA ARG A 848 -2.72 -1.12 -12.48
C ARG A 848 -3.65 -2.18 -11.89
N PRO A 849 -3.99 -3.27 -12.61
CA PRO A 849 -4.79 -4.33 -12.03
C PRO A 849 -4.10 -4.86 -10.78
N ALA A 850 -4.85 -4.99 -9.68
CA ALA A 850 -4.34 -5.56 -8.45
C ALA A 850 -3.82 -6.97 -8.72
N SER A 851 -2.63 -7.29 -8.21
CA SER A 851 -1.99 -8.60 -8.40
C SER A 851 -1.49 -9.15 -7.08
N PHE A 852 -1.49 -10.46 -6.95
CA PHE A 852 -0.80 -11.10 -5.84
C PHE A 852 0.71 -11.18 -6.13
N THR A 853 1.51 -10.87 -5.13
CA THR A 853 2.95 -11.13 -5.15
C THR A 853 3.20 -12.49 -4.50
N VAL A 854 3.81 -13.41 -5.25
CA VAL A 854 4.25 -14.71 -4.74
C VAL A 854 5.76 -14.69 -4.60
N VAL A 855 6.25 -14.98 -3.39
CA VAL A 855 7.68 -14.98 -3.05
C VAL A 855 8.11 -16.40 -2.73
N THR A 856 9.09 -16.91 -3.49
CA THR A 856 9.73 -18.20 -3.17
C THR A 856 10.93 -17.98 -2.26
N ASN A 857 11.23 -18.95 -1.39
CA ASN A 857 12.38 -18.89 -0.47
C ASN A 857 12.43 -17.64 0.42
N TRP A 858 11.26 -17.10 0.79
CA TRP A 858 11.13 -15.86 1.54
C TRP A 858 11.87 -15.86 2.88
N GLN A 859 12.02 -17.04 3.53
CA GLN A 859 12.72 -17.18 4.81
C GLN A 859 14.23 -16.93 4.72
N GLN A 860 14.81 -16.90 3.54
CA GLN A 860 16.23 -16.54 3.39
C GLN A 860 16.51 -15.10 3.78
N ASN A 861 15.53 -14.23 3.64
CA ASN A 861 15.61 -12.83 4.05
C ASN A 861 15.60 -12.68 5.58
N LEU A 862 15.16 -13.70 6.36
CA LEU A 862 15.18 -13.70 7.82
C LEU A 862 16.55 -14.03 8.42
N LYS A 863 17.49 -14.55 7.62
CA LYS A 863 18.84 -14.96 8.05
C LYS A 863 19.89 -13.87 7.83
N ARG A 864 19.45 -12.71 7.40
CA ARG A 864 20.27 -11.51 7.25
C ARG A 864 19.87 -10.47 8.28
#